data_20f11fb9e6751fee52e1ecfb6c957073
#
_entry.id   20f11fb9e6751fee52e1ecfb6c957073
#
_cell.length_a   1.000
_cell.length_b   1.000
_cell.length_c   1.000
_cell.angle_alpha   90.00
_cell.angle_beta   90.00
_cell.angle_gamma   90.00
#
_symmetry.space_group_name_H-M   'P 1'
#
loop_
_entity.id
_entity.type
_entity.pdbx_description
1 polymer ?
#
loop_
_entity_poly.entity_id
_entity_poly.type
_entity_poly.pdbx_seq_one_letter_code
_entity_poly.pdbx_strand_id
1 'polypeptide(L)'
;MPEATYPMLRRRRRRRFRMPIALSAVLSGNRPRLLAICVLCLMVVAVGVGLAMRSPRPDARRSLADSLTTLEAGNYSAARTNAQAAVAAMPTLGIAHAVLARAYLELGDGLAAEAELARAVNAGLSADRLHQLLAHARLLQGDPEGAIDEAAAAQPRYAAYAQRIQARALASQGKLADARTILKTLLDGAPDDSAAWTDLGRIRLTAGDIGDASIAAARAVALAPREPSALTLQGEVIRDRYGLVAALPWFEAALKRDAYYHPALIEYAATLGDVGRNADMLVATRRALQARPGSPQALYLQAVLAARAGRIDLARALLRRTGGAISGLPGALLLSANLDHAQGKFEQAATTWRQLMTEQPLNIVARRLLGAALLRSGDPRGALDVLRPIGLRRDADSYTLMLIARAGEATGDRVMAAQFLDRAATGPAAPAAAFATDDSLGALMAGADTAIDDPTYVLGVIRGQLASGDTAGAIARARTLVAAGPGAPAAQLALGDSLVAAGRFGEAAGTYARAADLAFDEPTMLRLVDALGRAGRGEDAAASLALYLSQNPQSVAGQRLLGHWQVASGDWGRAIETLEGLRRRVGNRDGGVLVDLALAYAGSDDGAIAVRYGRAAYALMPMNAAAADAYGIALAANGDTAGARQLLVKATRLAPDDGAIAGHLRQLG
;
A
#
# COMPACT_ATOMS: atom_id res chain seq x y z
N MET A 1 -6.89 9.98 49.25
CA MET A 1 -5.70 9.64 50.05
C MET A 1 -5.82 8.22 50.54
N PRO A 2 -4.85 7.32 50.24
CA PRO A 2 -3.44 7.50 50.61
C PRO A 2 -2.49 7.35 49.39
N GLU A 3 -1.30 7.94 49.62
CA GLU A 3 -0.16 7.98 48.71
C GLU A 3 0.46 6.62 48.48
N ALA A 4 0.71 6.26 47.22
CA ALA A 4 1.55 5.13 46.82
C ALA A 4 2.93 5.64 46.44
N THR A 5 3.87 5.38 47.32
CA THR A 5 5.30 5.66 47.22
C THR A 5 5.93 4.83 46.09
N TYR A 6 6.50 5.50 45.09
CA TYR A 6 7.36 4.88 44.08
C TYR A 6 8.77 4.69 44.58
N PRO A 7 9.43 3.53 44.36
CA PRO A 7 10.82 3.35 44.74
C PRO A 7 11.76 4.10 43.78
N MET A 8 12.59 4.94 44.35
CA MET A 8 13.65 5.70 43.70
C MET A 8 14.66 4.76 43.02
N LEU A 9 14.74 4.84 41.68
CA LEU A 9 15.81 4.21 40.91
C LEU A 9 17.16 4.87 41.25
N ARG A 10 18.05 4.08 41.87
CA ARG A 10 19.42 4.43 42.15
C ARG A 10 20.13 4.89 40.87
N ARG A 11 20.56 6.17 40.85
CA ARG A 11 21.54 6.72 39.89
C ARG A 11 22.80 5.87 39.91
N ARG A 12 23.08 5.09 38.89
CA ARG A 12 24.37 4.48 38.62
C ARG A 12 25.37 5.63 38.39
N ARG A 13 26.28 5.83 39.34
CA ARG A 13 27.46 6.69 39.21
C ARG A 13 28.24 6.24 37.97
N ARG A 14 28.43 7.15 37.00
CA ARG A 14 29.44 7.03 35.96
C ARG A 14 30.80 6.89 36.62
N ARG A 15 31.38 5.69 36.59
CA ARG A 15 32.79 5.50 36.86
C ARG A 15 33.56 6.24 35.77
N ARG A 16 34.17 7.36 36.15
CA ARG A 16 35.25 7.96 35.38
C ARG A 16 36.38 6.93 35.35
N PHE A 17 36.69 6.43 34.17
CA PHE A 17 37.90 5.65 33.91
C PHE A 17 39.05 6.62 34.16
N ARG A 18 39.68 6.51 35.33
CA ARG A 18 41.02 7.08 35.56
C ARG A 18 41.98 6.12 34.85
N MET A 19 42.60 6.57 33.77
CA MET A 19 43.78 5.90 33.23
C MET A 19 44.80 5.79 34.37
N PRO A 20 45.36 4.61 34.58
CA PRO A 20 46.43 4.48 35.55
C PRO A 20 47.65 5.25 35.02
N ILE A 21 48.21 6.09 35.90
CA ILE A 21 49.47 6.83 35.73
C ILE A 21 50.59 5.77 35.76
N ALA A 22 50.71 4.96 34.77
CA ALA A 22 51.77 3.95 34.59
C ALA A 22 52.43 4.01 33.20
N LEU A 23 52.02 5.00 32.36
CA LEU A 23 52.66 5.15 31.02
C LEU A 23 53.90 6.05 31.04
N SER A 24 54.12 6.85 32.12
CA SER A 24 55.31 7.70 32.23
C SER A 24 56.56 6.97 32.74
N ALA A 25 56.38 5.79 33.35
CA ALA A 25 57.52 4.99 33.84
C ALA A 25 58.11 4.00 32.83
N VAL A 26 57.37 3.76 31.70
CA VAL A 26 57.83 2.82 30.65
C VAL A 26 58.72 3.49 29.59
N LEU A 27 58.73 4.84 29.57
CA LEU A 27 59.50 5.59 28.55
C LEU A 27 60.95 5.87 28.91
N SER A 28 61.41 5.59 30.15
CA SER A 28 62.76 5.91 30.58
C SER A 28 63.78 4.78 30.57
N GLY A 29 63.39 3.51 30.17
CA GLY A 29 64.31 2.38 30.31
C GLY A 29 64.53 1.48 29.08
N ASN A 30 63.82 1.64 27.95
CA ASN A 30 63.86 0.63 26.86
C ASN A 30 63.83 1.23 25.44
N ARG A 31 64.76 2.17 25.16
CA ARG A 31 64.94 2.68 23.79
C ARG A 31 65.08 1.56 22.71
N PRO A 32 65.77 0.43 22.97
CA PRO A 32 65.86 -0.63 21.95
C PRO A 32 64.57 -1.40 21.70
N ARG A 33 63.67 -1.52 22.72
CA ARG A 33 62.35 -2.18 22.56
C ARG A 33 61.34 -1.31 21.83
N LEU A 34 61.34 -0.01 22.06
CA LEU A 34 60.52 0.95 21.31
C LEU A 34 60.90 1.03 19.83
N LEU A 35 62.22 1.05 19.55
CA LEU A 35 62.78 0.96 18.20
C LEU A 35 62.36 -0.35 17.53
N ALA A 36 62.41 -1.48 18.24
CA ALA A 36 61.97 -2.78 17.72
C ALA A 36 60.47 -2.84 17.40
N ILE A 37 59.60 -2.22 18.24
CA ILE A 37 58.17 -2.13 18.01
C ILE A 37 57.87 -1.20 16.83
N CYS A 38 58.52 -0.05 16.72
CA CYS A 38 58.37 0.84 15.56
C CYS A 38 58.83 0.18 14.24
N VAL A 39 59.91 -0.56 14.26
CA VAL A 39 60.40 -1.31 13.11
C VAL A 39 59.45 -2.46 12.74
N LEU A 40 58.88 -3.15 13.74
CA LEU A 40 57.86 -4.20 13.51
C LEU A 40 56.55 -3.59 12.93
N CYS A 41 56.08 -2.46 13.47
CA CYS A 41 54.93 -1.74 12.92
C CYS A 41 55.19 -1.25 11.47
N LEU A 42 56.37 -0.73 11.18
CA LEU A 42 56.79 -0.33 9.83
C LEU A 42 56.91 -1.55 8.90
N MET A 43 57.40 -2.68 9.39
CA MET A 43 57.47 -3.90 8.63
C MET A 43 56.05 -4.47 8.34
N VAL A 44 55.12 -4.45 9.32
CA VAL A 44 53.72 -4.85 9.13
C VAL A 44 53.03 -3.94 8.13
N VAL A 45 53.27 -2.64 8.21
CA VAL A 45 52.75 -1.66 7.24
C VAL A 45 53.37 -1.88 5.88
N ALA A 46 54.68 -2.10 5.78
CA ALA A 46 55.37 -2.38 4.52
C ALA A 46 54.95 -3.74 3.89
N VAL A 47 54.73 -4.76 4.72
CA VAL A 47 54.17 -6.06 4.27
C VAL A 47 52.72 -5.90 3.87
N GLY A 48 51.90 -5.12 4.62
CA GLY A 48 50.54 -4.79 4.26
C GLY A 48 50.42 -4.02 2.93
N VAL A 49 51.27 -3.01 2.75
CA VAL A 49 51.40 -2.27 1.47
C VAL A 49 51.95 -3.17 0.35
N GLY A 50 52.94 -4.02 0.63
CA GLY A 50 53.48 -4.97 -0.36
C GLY A 50 52.48 -6.05 -0.76
N LEU A 51 51.63 -6.52 0.16
CA LEU A 51 50.51 -7.42 -0.13
C LEU A 51 49.38 -6.70 -0.89
N ALA A 52 49.08 -5.46 -0.55
CA ALA A 52 48.10 -4.63 -1.28
C ALA A 52 48.60 -4.29 -2.71
N MET A 53 49.92 -4.10 -2.89
CA MET A 53 50.53 -3.91 -4.20
C MET A 53 50.67 -5.23 -5.01
N ARG A 54 50.63 -6.39 -4.34
CA ARG A 54 50.61 -7.71 -4.95
C ARG A 54 49.24 -8.28 -5.25
N SER A 55 48.15 -7.64 -4.80
CA SER A 55 46.81 -7.97 -5.31
C SER A 55 46.87 -7.81 -6.83
N PRO A 56 46.56 -8.86 -7.60
CA PRO A 56 46.57 -8.77 -9.07
C PRO A 56 45.61 -7.60 -9.41
N ARG A 57 46.14 -6.57 -10.08
CA ARG A 57 45.28 -5.49 -10.60
C ARG A 57 44.25 -6.18 -11.47
N PRO A 58 42.96 -5.98 -11.26
CA PRO A 58 41.95 -6.62 -12.08
C PRO A 58 42.24 -6.27 -13.54
N ASP A 59 42.28 -7.27 -14.39
CA ASP A 59 42.43 -7.05 -15.82
C ASP A 59 41.16 -6.32 -16.30
N ALA A 60 41.32 -5.09 -16.76
CA ALA A 60 40.21 -4.25 -17.17
C ALA A 60 39.30 -4.92 -18.23
N ARG A 61 39.93 -5.64 -19.16
CA ARG A 61 39.20 -6.36 -20.22
C ARG A 61 38.43 -7.55 -19.67
N ARG A 62 39.02 -8.30 -18.74
CA ARG A 62 38.35 -9.43 -18.08
C ARG A 62 37.19 -8.93 -17.21
N SER A 63 37.43 -7.91 -16.39
CA SER A 63 36.37 -7.32 -15.56
C SER A 63 35.22 -6.75 -16.41
N LEU A 64 35.52 -6.16 -17.58
CA LEU A 64 34.52 -5.71 -18.53
C LEU A 64 33.72 -6.88 -19.13
N ALA A 65 34.40 -7.97 -19.54
CA ALA A 65 33.72 -9.15 -20.05
C ALA A 65 32.83 -9.82 -18.98
N ASP A 66 33.34 -9.92 -17.75
CA ASP A 66 32.55 -10.43 -16.61
C ASP A 66 31.34 -9.52 -16.30
N SER A 67 31.49 -8.19 -16.48
CA SER A 67 30.37 -7.26 -16.34
C SER A 67 29.30 -7.49 -17.40
N LEU A 68 29.67 -7.63 -18.65
CA LEU A 68 28.73 -7.92 -19.75
C LEU A 68 28.00 -9.25 -19.51
N THR A 69 28.72 -10.30 -19.15
CA THR A 69 28.13 -11.62 -18.85
C THR A 69 27.15 -11.55 -17.68
N THR A 70 27.48 -10.84 -16.61
CA THR A 70 26.57 -10.67 -15.45
C THR A 70 25.38 -9.77 -15.78
N LEU A 71 25.55 -8.80 -16.68
CA LEU A 71 24.46 -7.93 -17.16
C LEU A 71 23.47 -8.74 -18.00
N GLU A 72 23.93 -9.60 -18.89
CA GLU A 72 23.11 -10.53 -19.68
C GLU A 72 22.41 -11.58 -18.80
N ALA A 73 23.05 -11.97 -17.69
CA ALA A 73 22.47 -12.90 -16.73
C ALA A 73 21.42 -12.27 -15.80
N GLY A 74 21.14 -10.95 -15.92
CA GLY A 74 20.22 -10.22 -15.06
C GLY A 74 20.75 -9.96 -13.63
N ASN A 75 22.09 -10.04 -13.44
CA ASN A 75 22.71 -9.71 -12.15
C ASN A 75 23.40 -8.34 -12.25
N TYR A 76 22.56 -7.30 -12.18
CA TYR A 76 22.97 -5.91 -12.42
C TYR A 76 23.88 -5.36 -11.33
N SER A 77 23.72 -5.81 -10.09
CA SER A 77 24.60 -5.41 -8.99
C SER A 77 26.02 -6.00 -9.13
N ALA A 78 26.13 -7.23 -9.59
CA ALA A 78 27.42 -7.81 -9.94
C ALA A 78 28.03 -7.13 -11.19
N ALA A 79 27.21 -6.87 -12.21
CA ALA A 79 27.63 -6.14 -13.40
C ALA A 79 28.21 -4.76 -13.05
N ARG A 80 27.54 -4.00 -12.16
CA ARG A 80 28.06 -2.74 -11.64
C ARG A 80 29.42 -2.92 -10.97
N THR A 81 29.56 -3.90 -10.08
CA THR A 81 30.81 -4.14 -9.35
C THR A 81 31.97 -4.49 -10.30
N ASN A 82 31.70 -5.35 -11.27
CA ASN A 82 32.69 -5.74 -12.28
C ASN A 82 33.04 -4.56 -13.20
N ALA A 83 32.06 -3.75 -13.64
CA ALA A 83 32.32 -2.55 -14.43
C ALA A 83 33.12 -1.50 -13.63
N GLN A 84 32.83 -1.32 -12.35
CA GLN A 84 33.63 -0.45 -11.47
C GLN A 84 35.09 -0.91 -11.38
N ALA A 85 35.32 -2.23 -11.29
CA ALA A 85 36.67 -2.77 -11.31
C ALA A 85 37.38 -2.53 -12.67
N ALA A 86 36.67 -2.65 -13.79
CA ALA A 86 37.19 -2.34 -15.11
C ALA A 86 37.57 -0.85 -15.25
N VAL A 87 36.71 0.06 -14.81
CA VAL A 87 36.94 1.52 -14.79
C VAL A 87 38.13 1.87 -13.88
N ALA A 88 38.19 1.28 -12.69
CA ALA A 88 39.31 1.49 -11.76
C ALA A 88 40.66 1.02 -12.33
N ALA A 89 40.65 -0.09 -13.08
CA ALA A 89 41.87 -0.62 -13.75
C ALA A 89 42.29 0.21 -14.97
N MET A 90 41.33 0.75 -15.74
CA MET A 90 41.57 1.55 -16.94
C MET A 90 40.53 2.70 -17.05
N PRO A 91 40.75 3.83 -16.39
CA PRO A 91 39.82 4.97 -16.40
C PRO A 91 39.60 5.61 -17.78
N THR A 92 40.51 5.36 -18.74
CA THR A 92 40.42 5.88 -20.11
C THR A 92 39.63 4.96 -21.04
N LEU A 93 39.09 3.85 -20.54
CA LEU A 93 38.31 2.90 -21.34
C LEU A 93 36.85 3.33 -21.41
N GLY A 94 36.47 4.16 -22.39
CA GLY A 94 35.10 4.75 -22.51
C GLY A 94 34.00 3.69 -22.53
N ILE A 95 34.23 2.51 -23.14
CA ILE A 95 33.24 1.43 -23.13
C ILE A 95 32.98 0.89 -21.72
N ALA A 96 33.95 0.87 -20.81
CA ALA A 96 33.75 0.42 -19.45
C ALA A 96 32.83 1.38 -18.66
N HIS A 97 32.98 2.70 -18.88
CA HIS A 97 32.07 3.70 -18.35
C HIS A 97 30.64 3.54 -18.89
N ALA A 98 30.47 3.27 -20.18
CA ALA A 98 29.15 3.04 -20.78
C ALA A 98 28.47 1.77 -20.25
N VAL A 99 29.22 0.69 -20.02
CA VAL A 99 28.70 -0.55 -19.40
C VAL A 99 28.36 -0.33 -17.93
N LEU A 100 29.17 0.45 -17.20
CA LEU A 100 28.86 0.84 -15.82
C LEU A 100 27.59 1.70 -15.76
N ALA A 101 27.44 2.66 -16.67
CA ALA A 101 26.22 3.45 -16.79
C ALA A 101 25.01 2.54 -17.06
N ARG A 102 25.13 1.56 -17.97
CA ARG A 102 24.05 0.61 -18.23
C ARG A 102 23.66 -0.17 -16.97
N ALA A 103 24.61 -0.63 -16.17
CA ALA A 103 24.34 -1.32 -14.92
C ALA A 103 23.62 -0.37 -13.90
N TYR A 104 24.01 0.90 -13.82
CA TYR A 104 23.31 1.88 -13.00
C TYR A 104 21.87 2.12 -13.46
N LEU A 105 21.62 2.17 -14.79
CA LEU A 105 20.26 2.33 -15.34
C LEU A 105 19.33 1.19 -14.92
N GLU A 106 19.80 -0.06 -15.00
CA GLU A 106 19.02 -1.23 -14.60
C GLU A 106 18.77 -1.26 -13.07
N LEU A 107 19.66 -0.67 -12.28
CA LEU A 107 19.50 -0.48 -10.84
C LEU A 107 18.69 0.78 -10.46
N GLY A 108 18.24 1.55 -11.45
CA GLY A 108 17.40 2.75 -11.25
C GLY A 108 18.17 3.99 -10.79
N ASP A 109 19.49 4.04 -10.96
CA ASP A 109 20.33 5.19 -10.58
C ASP A 109 20.67 6.06 -11.80
N GLY A 110 19.74 6.93 -12.19
CA GLY A 110 19.89 7.81 -13.34
C GLY A 110 21.03 8.82 -13.20
N LEU A 111 21.23 9.38 -12.00
CA LEU A 111 22.29 10.36 -11.76
C LEU A 111 23.69 9.74 -11.91
N ALA A 112 23.91 8.58 -11.31
CA ALA A 112 25.17 7.85 -11.45
C ALA A 112 25.41 7.42 -12.91
N ALA A 113 24.35 7.00 -13.60
CA ALA A 113 24.44 6.62 -15.00
C ALA A 113 24.85 7.80 -15.89
N GLU A 114 24.22 8.97 -15.76
CA GLU A 114 24.55 10.16 -16.54
C GLU A 114 26.00 10.61 -16.29
N ALA A 115 26.47 10.58 -15.05
CA ALA A 115 27.85 10.90 -14.73
C ALA A 115 28.84 9.95 -15.41
N GLU A 116 28.53 8.66 -15.49
CA GLU A 116 29.38 7.68 -16.18
C GLU A 116 29.30 7.83 -17.71
N LEU A 117 28.14 8.20 -18.29
CA LEU A 117 28.00 8.50 -19.71
C LEU A 117 28.86 9.72 -20.10
N ALA A 118 28.88 10.78 -19.29
CA ALA A 118 29.76 11.92 -19.50
C ALA A 118 31.24 11.53 -19.45
N ARG A 119 31.63 10.64 -18.51
CA ARG A 119 33.01 10.10 -18.46
C ARG A 119 33.33 9.25 -19.68
N ALA A 120 32.37 8.46 -20.20
CA ALA A 120 32.54 7.69 -21.41
C ALA A 120 32.85 8.59 -22.63
N VAL A 121 32.16 9.71 -22.78
CA VAL A 121 32.42 10.69 -23.84
C VAL A 121 33.81 11.32 -23.66
N ASN A 122 34.17 11.73 -22.44
CA ASN A 122 35.48 12.29 -22.13
C ASN A 122 36.62 11.28 -22.38
N ALA A 123 36.32 9.98 -22.27
CA ALA A 123 37.23 8.90 -22.59
C ALA A 123 37.24 8.50 -24.08
N GLY A 124 36.63 9.32 -24.95
CA GLY A 124 36.68 9.19 -26.42
C GLY A 124 35.55 8.34 -27.02
N LEU A 125 34.54 7.94 -26.28
CA LEU A 125 33.38 7.28 -26.87
C LEU A 125 32.44 8.33 -27.51
N SER A 126 32.01 8.10 -28.78
CA SER A 126 31.11 9.02 -29.48
C SER A 126 29.78 9.20 -28.72
N ALA A 127 29.36 10.44 -28.52
CA ALA A 127 28.08 10.79 -27.89
C ALA A 127 26.87 10.18 -28.63
N ASP A 128 26.94 10.14 -29.98
CA ASP A 128 25.86 9.57 -30.83
C ASP A 128 25.52 8.10 -30.49
N ARG A 129 26.43 7.40 -29.83
CA ARG A 129 26.23 6.00 -29.42
C ARG A 129 25.52 5.88 -28.06
N LEU A 130 25.28 6.98 -27.38
CA LEU A 130 24.86 7.01 -25.97
C LEU A 130 23.47 7.61 -25.76
N HIS A 131 22.84 8.22 -26.78
CA HIS A 131 21.55 8.91 -26.67
C HIS A 131 20.47 8.02 -26.03
N GLN A 132 20.36 6.73 -26.40
CA GLN A 132 19.38 5.81 -25.81
C GLN A 132 19.62 5.55 -24.32
N LEU A 133 20.87 5.58 -23.86
CA LEU A 133 21.22 5.43 -22.44
C LEU A 133 20.99 6.74 -21.69
N LEU A 134 21.29 7.88 -22.31
CA LEU A 134 21.04 9.20 -21.75
C LEU A 134 19.54 9.46 -21.60
N ALA A 135 18.73 9.05 -22.60
CA ALA A 135 17.27 9.06 -22.51
C ALA A 135 16.78 8.32 -21.26
N HIS A 136 17.29 7.12 -21.01
CA HIS A 136 16.91 6.36 -19.82
C HIS A 136 17.38 7.05 -18.52
N ALA A 137 18.58 7.63 -18.50
CA ALA A 137 19.06 8.36 -17.34
C ALA A 137 18.19 9.56 -17.00
N ARG A 138 17.79 10.37 -17.99
CA ARG A 138 16.88 11.52 -17.82
C ARG A 138 15.50 11.10 -17.32
N LEU A 139 14.94 10.03 -17.90
CA LEU A 139 13.66 9.49 -17.42
C LEU A 139 13.73 9.11 -15.93
N LEU A 140 14.80 8.44 -15.50
CA LEU A 140 14.99 8.06 -14.08
C LEU A 140 15.19 9.26 -13.14
N GLN A 141 15.55 10.43 -13.69
CA GLN A 141 15.69 11.68 -12.96
C GLN A 141 14.39 12.51 -12.94
N GLY A 142 13.32 12.02 -13.59
CA GLY A 142 12.05 12.72 -13.66
C GLY A 142 12.00 13.80 -14.73
N ASP A 143 12.84 13.70 -15.75
CA ASP A 143 12.84 14.54 -16.96
C ASP A 143 12.32 13.73 -18.17
N PRO A 144 11.00 13.56 -18.32
CA PRO A 144 10.44 12.80 -19.42
C PRO A 144 10.56 13.52 -20.78
N GLU A 145 10.58 14.85 -20.81
CA GLU A 145 10.74 15.63 -22.05
C GLU A 145 12.14 15.46 -22.61
N GLY A 146 13.16 15.68 -21.79
CA GLY A 146 14.55 15.42 -22.19
C GLY A 146 14.79 13.94 -22.53
N ALA A 147 14.09 13.01 -21.92
CA ALA A 147 14.17 11.59 -22.29
C ALA A 147 13.60 11.31 -23.68
N ILE A 148 12.51 11.97 -24.07
CA ILE A 148 11.92 11.84 -25.42
C ILE A 148 12.87 12.41 -26.48
N ASP A 149 13.45 13.59 -26.22
CA ASP A 149 14.39 14.24 -27.14
C ASP A 149 15.63 13.39 -27.38
N GLU A 150 16.23 12.87 -26.32
CA GLU A 150 17.39 11.97 -26.40
C GLU A 150 17.03 10.64 -27.09
N ALA A 151 15.84 10.09 -26.84
CA ALA A 151 15.38 8.87 -27.52
C ALA A 151 15.23 9.09 -29.03
N ALA A 152 14.75 10.25 -29.46
CA ALA A 152 14.62 10.62 -30.87
C ALA A 152 15.98 10.77 -31.58
N ALA A 153 17.03 11.18 -30.85
CA ALA A 153 18.39 11.31 -31.36
C ALA A 153 19.15 9.97 -31.45
N ALA A 154 18.59 8.87 -30.95
CA ALA A 154 19.25 7.58 -30.90
C ALA A 154 19.47 6.98 -32.30
N GLN A 155 20.63 6.37 -32.50
CA GLN A 155 20.95 5.71 -33.79
C GLN A 155 19.98 4.54 -34.07
N PRO A 156 19.67 4.24 -35.36
CA PRO A 156 18.69 3.21 -35.74
C PRO A 156 18.94 1.82 -35.12
N ARG A 157 20.19 1.44 -34.94
CA ARG A 157 20.56 0.16 -34.27
C ARG A 157 20.13 0.08 -32.80
N TYR A 158 19.82 1.20 -32.16
CA TYR A 158 19.34 1.30 -30.79
C TYR A 158 17.87 1.71 -30.71
N ALA A 159 17.17 1.75 -31.86
CA ALA A 159 15.79 2.24 -31.94
C ALA A 159 14.85 1.50 -31.01
N ALA A 160 14.94 0.16 -30.91
CA ALA A 160 14.09 -0.61 -30.01
C ALA A 160 14.22 -0.17 -28.54
N TYR A 161 15.46 0.00 -28.07
CA TYR A 161 15.69 0.51 -26.71
C TYR A 161 15.17 1.94 -26.53
N ALA A 162 15.45 2.82 -27.46
CA ALA A 162 15.02 4.23 -27.42
C ALA A 162 13.49 4.36 -27.42
N GLN A 163 12.78 3.61 -28.28
CA GLN A 163 11.31 3.57 -28.34
C GLN A 163 10.68 3.08 -27.03
N ARG A 164 11.28 2.09 -26.38
CA ARG A 164 10.84 1.65 -25.05
C ARG A 164 10.96 2.78 -24.03
N ILE A 165 12.09 3.50 -24.01
CA ILE A 165 12.27 4.64 -23.08
C ILE A 165 11.29 5.77 -23.41
N GLN A 166 11.08 6.07 -24.68
CA GLN A 166 10.08 7.05 -25.14
C GLN A 166 8.67 6.67 -24.66
N ALA A 167 8.28 5.40 -24.79
CA ALA A 167 6.98 4.93 -24.30
C ALA A 167 6.86 5.07 -22.77
N ARG A 168 7.90 4.73 -22.03
CA ARG A 168 7.94 4.94 -20.58
C ARG A 168 7.87 6.42 -20.19
N ALA A 169 8.50 7.32 -20.94
CA ALA A 169 8.44 8.75 -20.73
C ALA A 169 7.03 9.31 -20.99
N LEU A 170 6.38 8.89 -22.08
CA LEU A 170 4.99 9.25 -22.36
C LEU A 170 4.04 8.73 -21.26
N ALA A 171 4.24 7.51 -20.80
CA ALA A 171 3.45 6.95 -19.71
C ALA A 171 3.60 7.76 -18.41
N SER A 172 4.81 8.24 -18.09
CA SER A 172 5.03 9.09 -16.90
C SER A 172 4.35 10.47 -17.02
N GLN A 173 4.06 10.93 -18.23
CA GLN A 173 3.24 12.13 -18.51
C GLN A 173 1.72 11.86 -18.54
N GLY A 174 1.28 10.61 -18.26
CA GLY A 174 -0.12 10.21 -18.35
C GLY A 174 -0.61 9.88 -19.77
N LYS A 175 0.23 9.99 -20.81
CA LYS A 175 -0.10 9.70 -22.21
C LYS A 175 -0.04 8.19 -22.48
N LEU A 176 -0.91 7.43 -21.77
CA LEU A 176 -0.87 5.96 -21.78
C LEU A 176 -1.24 5.36 -23.15
N ALA A 177 -2.13 6.01 -23.92
CA ALA A 177 -2.53 5.55 -25.24
C ALA A 177 -1.36 5.60 -26.24
N ASP A 178 -0.64 6.74 -26.27
CA ASP A 178 0.52 6.93 -27.15
C ASP A 178 1.64 5.96 -26.78
N ALA A 179 1.91 5.79 -25.49
CA ALA A 179 2.91 4.84 -24.99
C ALA A 179 2.59 3.39 -25.43
N ARG A 180 1.32 2.97 -25.35
CA ARG A 180 0.88 1.64 -25.82
C ARG A 180 1.05 1.47 -27.33
N THR A 181 0.75 2.52 -28.10
CA THR A 181 0.90 2.51 -29.57
C THR A 181 2.36 2.28 -29.97
N ILE A 182 3.30 2.98 -29.36
CA ILE A 182 4.73 2.79 -29.62
C ILE A 182 5.17 1.36 -29.31
N LEU A 183 4.81 0.83 -28.13
CA LEU A 183 5.21 -0.52 -27.75
C LEU A 183 4.54 -1.60 -28.62
N LYS A 184 3.30 -1.39 -29.02
CA LYS A 184 2.61 -2.31 -29.96
C LYS A 184 3.34 -2.35 -31.29
N THR A 185 3.65 -1.19 -31.89
CA THR A 185 4.40 -1.11 -33.14
C THR A 185 5.76 -1.79 -33.03
N LEU A 186 6.46 -1.59 -31.90
CA LEU A 186 7.74 -2.26 -31.62
C LEU A 186 7.57 -3.79 -31.58
N LEU A 187 6.56 -4.27 -30.89
CA LEU A 187 6.28 -5.71 -30.73
C LEU A 187 5.75 -6.36 -32.00
N ASP A 188 5.07 -5.63 -32.88
CA ASP A 188 4.68 -6.10 -34.22
C ASP A 188 5.91 -6.42 -35.06
N GLY A 189 7.02 -5.67 -34.90
CA GLY A 189 8.29 -5.89 -35.56
C GLY A 189 9.25 -6.83 -34.81
N ALA A 190 9.14 -6.92 -33.48
CA ALA A 190 10.01 -7.71 -32.60
C ALA A 190 9.20 -8.42 -31.50
N PRO A 191 8.41 -9.46 -31.83
CA PRO A 191 7.50 -10.11 -30.88
C PRO A 191 8.20 -10.85 -29.73
N ASP A 192 9.49 -11.06 -29.83
CA ASP A 192 10.32 -11.73 -28.81
C ASP A 192 11.09 -10.76 -27.91
N ASP A 193 10.84 -9.43 -27.99
CA ASP A 193 11.41 -8.46 -27.07
C ASP A 193 10.73 -8.54 -25.69
N SER A 194 11.30 -9.33 -24.79
CA SER A 194 10.84 -9.49 -23.40
C SER A 194 10.76 -8.16 -22.65
N ALA A 195 11.69 -7.25 -22.92
CA ALA A 195 11.71 -5.97 -22.23
C ALA A 195 10.60 -5.03 -22.72
N ALA A 196 10.23 -5.08 -24.01
CA ALA A 196 9.08 -4.38 -24.55
C ALA A 196 7.75 -4.94 -23.98
N TRP A 197 7.64 -6.27 -23.84
CA TRP A 197 6.51 -6.89 -23.14
C TRP A 197 6.42 -6.47 -21.67
N THR A 198 7.57 -6.35 -20.98
CA THR A 198 7.63 -5.87 -19.59
C THR A 198 7.12 -4.43 -19.49
N ASP A 199 7.58 -3.54 -20.36
CA ASP A 199 7.16 -2.13 -20.38
C ASP A 199 5.67 -2.01 -20.74
N LEU A 200 5.17 -2.79 -21.72
CA LEU A 200 3.75 -2.82 -22.10
C LEU A 200 2.88 -3.30 -20.93
N GLY A 201 3.29 -4.38 -20.26
CA GLY A 201 2.56 -4.91 -19.11
C GLY A 201 2.48 -3.90 -17.97
N ARG A 202 3.55 -3.16 -17.70
CA ARG A 202 3.58 -2.11 -16.69
C ARG A 202 2.67 -0.92 -17.02
N ILE A 203 2.65 -0.49 -18.29
CA ILE A 203 1.75 0.57 -18.75
C ILE A 203 0.29 0.13 -18.67
N ARG A 204 -0.03 -1.12 -19.01
CA ARG A 204 -1.38 -1.66 -18.88
C ARG A 204 -1.81 -1.78 -17.42
N LEU A 205 -0.91 -2.22 -16.54
CA LEU A 205 -1.16 -2.28 -15.10
C LEU A 205 -1.48 -0.88 -14.54
N THR A 206 -0.70 0.13 -14.94
CA THR A 206 -0.96 1.53 -14.57
C THR A 206 -2.30 2.05 -15.11
N ALA A 207 -2.71 1.59 -16.28
CA ALA A 207 -4.01 1.92 -16.87
C ALA A 207 -5.19 1.17 -16.24
N GLY A 208 -4.94 0.25 -15.28
CA GLY A 208 -5.97 -0.59 -14.67
C GLY A 208 -6.46 -1.74 -15.56
N ASP A 209 -5.81 -2.01 -16.67
CA ASP A 209 -6.08 -3.14 -17.56
C ASP A 209 -5.29 -4.37 -17.10
N ILE A 210 -5.77 -4.97 -16.00
CA ILE A 210 -5.10 -6.10 -15.34
C ILE A 210 -5.09 -7.34 -16.23
N GLY A 211 -6.14 -7.55 -17.03
CA GLY A 211 -6.25 -8.70 -17.95
C GLY A 211 -5.08 -8.73 -18.93
N ASP A 212 -4.93 -7.68 -19.69
CA ASP A 212 -3.86 -7.58 -20.69
C ASP A 212 -2.47 -7.38 -20.06
N ALA A 213 -2.37 -6.73 -18.89
CA ALA A 213 -1.13 -6.67 -18.12
C ALA A 213 -0.64 -8.07 -17.75
N SER A 214 -1.56 -8.97 -17.38
CA SER A 214 -1.26 -10.37 -17.05
C SER A 214 -0.72 -11.14 -18.26
N ILE A 215 -1.31 -10.95 -19.44
CA ILE A 215 -0.84 -11.57 -20.68
C ILE A 215 0.58 -11.08 -21.01
N ALA A 216 0.80 -9.77 -20.93
CA ALA A 216 2.10 -9.17 -21.23
C ALA A 216 3.19 -9.64 -20.25
N ALA A 217 2.90 -9.68 -18.94
CA ALA A 217 3.82 -10.15 -17.91
C ALA A 217 4.17 -11.63 -18.10
N ALA A 218 3.18 -12.47 -18.37
CA ALA A 218 3.41 -13.89 -18.65
C ALA A 218 4.28 -14.10 -19.91
N ARG A 219 4.05 -13.30 -20.96
CA ARG A 219 4.88 -13.35 -22.19
C ARG A 219 6.31 -12.91 -21.92
N ALA A 220 6.50 -11.82 -21.15
CA ALA A 220 7.83 -11.34 -20.76
C ALA A 220 8.63 -12.41 -20.01
N VAL A 221 8.00 -13.08 -19.03
CA VAL A 221 8.65 -14.16 -18.26
C VAL A 221 8.91 -15.38 -19.13
N ALA A 222 7.99 -15.75 -20.05
CA ALA A 222 8.20 -16.88 -20.96
C ALA A 222 9.43 -16.65 -21.88
N LEU A 223 9.62 -15.42 -22.36
CA LEU A 223 10.75 -15.05 -23.22
C LEU A 223 12.06 -14.91 -22.43
N ALA A 224 12.00 -14.37 -21.21
CA ALA A 224 13.18 -14.15 -20.36
C ALA A 224 12.92 -14.57 -18.90
N PRO A 225 12.91 -15.89 -18.59
CA PRO A 225 12.51 -16.41 -17.27
C PRO A 225 13.50 -16.10 -16.14
N ARG A 226 14.62 -15.48 -16.46
CA ARG A 226 15.64 -15.07 -15.49
C ARG A 226 15.75 -13.55 -15.33
N GLU A 227 14.99 -12.79 -16.09
CA GLU A 227 15.05 -11.34 -16.11
C GLU A 227 14.36 -10.75 -14.86
N PRO A 228 15.09 -10.05 -13.96
CA PRO A 228 14.51 -9.53 -12.73
C PRO A 228 13.33 -8.56 -12.95
N SER A 229 13.36 -7.76 -14.01
CA SER A 229 12.29 -6.80 -14.31
C SER A 229 11.00 -7.50 -14.72
N ALA A 230 11.08 -8.57 -15.53
CA ALA A 230 9.93 -9.38 -15.93
C ALA A 230 9.35 -10.14 -14.72
N LEU A 231 10.22 -10.74 -13.89
CA LEU A 231 9.81 -11.43 -12.66
C LEU A 231 9.15 -10.47 -11.67
N THR A 232 9.66 -9.24 -11.56
CA THR A 232 9.08 -8.21 -10.69
C THR A 232 7.69 -7.81 -11.17
N LEU A 233 7.53 -7.53 -12.47
CA LEU A 233 6.22 -7.24 -13.05
C LEU A 233 5.23 -8.40 -12.86
N GLN A 234 5.68 -9.63 -13.05
CA GLN A 234 4.82 -10.80 -12.80
C GLN A 234 4.37 -10.83 -11.34
N GLY A 235 5.27 -10.53 -10.38
CA GLY A 235 4.92 -10.40 -8.97
C GLY A 235 3.87 -9.31 -8.70
N GLU A 236 4.02 -8.14 -9.32
CA GLU A 236 3.06 -7.04 -9.23
C GLU A 236 1.66 -7.47 -9.73
N VAL A 237 1.59 -8.08 -10.92
CA VAL A 237 0.34 -8.58 -11.50
C VAL A 237 -0.29 -9.71 -10.67
N ILE A 238 0.51 -10.65 -10.16
CA ILE A 238 0.03 -11.73 -9.30
C ILE A 238 -0.49 -11.18 -7.97
N ARG A 239 0.14 -10.13 -7.43
CA ARG A 239 -0.34 -9.44 -6.23
C ARG A 239 -1.75 -8.89 -6.41
N ASP A 240 -2.00 -8.25 -7.54
CA ASP A 240 -3.30 -7.63 -7.83
C ASP A 240 -4.37 -8.70 -8.12
N ARG A 241 -4.02 -9.76 -8.85
CA ARG A 241 -4.96 -10.82 -9.24
C ARG A 241 -5.27 -11.81 -8.12
N TYR A 242 -4.26 -12.27 -7.40
CA TYR A 242 -4.40 -13.39 -6.46
C TYR A 242 -4.11 -13.00 -5.01
N GLY A 243 -3.43 -11.89 -4.79
CA GLY A 243 -3.14 -11.35 -3.48
C GLY A 243 -1.66 -11.40 -3.06
N LEU A 244 -1.43 -10.91 -1.84
CA LEU A 244 -0.10 -10.59 -1.34
C LEU A 244 0.82 -11.81 -1.22
N VAL A 245 0.31 -12.91 -0.69
CA VAL A 245 1.12 -14.12 -0.42
C VAL A 245 1.57 -14.77 -1.72
N ALA A 246 0.69 -14.85 -2.72
CA ALA A 246 0.99 -15.43 -4.03
C ALA A 246 2.08 -14.65 -4.80
N ALA A 247 2.24 -13.36 -4.54
CA ALA A 247 3.23 -12.51 -5.19
C ALA A 247 4.66 -12.73 -4.66
N LEU A 248 4.82 -13.07 -3.37
CA LEU A 248 6.12 -13.14 -2.71
C LEU A 248 7.15 -14.03 -3.44
N PRO A 249 6.80 -15.25 -3.91
CA PRO A 249 7.75 -16.11 -4.63
C PRO A 249 8.32 -15.47 -5.90
N TRP A 250 7.56 -14.60 -6.58
CA TRP A 250 8.02 -13.92 -7.79
C TRP A 250 9.08 -12.86 -7.49
N PHE A 251 8.85 -12.06 -6.45
CA PHE A 251 9.86 -11.11 -5.97
C PHE A 251 11.10 -11.82 -5.44
N GLU A 252 10.94 -12.93 -4.72
CA GLU A 252 12.06 -13.77 -4.27
C GLU A 252 12.84 -14.35 -5.46
N ALA A 253 12.17 -14.77 -6.53
CA ALA A 253 12.81 -15.24 -7.76
C ALA A 253 13.65 -14.14 -8.42
N ALA A 254 13.13 -12.90 -8.50
CA ALA A 254 13.90 -11.75 -8.98
C ALA A 254 15.13 -11.48 -8.11
N LEU A 255 14.97 -11.50 -6.79
CA LEU A 255 16.04 -11.27 -5.81
C LEU A 255 17.07 -12.42 -5.73
N LYS A 256 16.70 -13.62 -6.18
CA LYS A 256 17.64 -14.73 -6.36
C LYS A 256 18.56 -14.49 -7.56
N ARG A 257 18.13 -13.72 -8.56
CA ARG A 257 18.96 -13.34 -9.72
C ARG A 257 19.90 -12.20 -9.37
N ASP A 258 19.37 -11.15 -8.80
CA ASP A 258 20.14 -10.03 -8.26
C ASP A 258 19.65 -9.68 -6.84
N ALA A 259 20.43 -10.06 -5.84
CA ALA A 259 20.12 -9.84 -4.44
C ALA A 259 19.92 -8.35 -4.06
N TYR A 260 20.44 -7.44 -4.88
CA TYR A 260 20.36 -5.99 -4.69
C TYR A 260 19.57 -5.29 -5.80
N TYR A 261 18.75 -6.04 -6.55
CA TYR A 261 17.86 -5.43 -7.54
C TYR A 261 16.83 -4.55 -6.85
N HIS A 262 17.08 -3.25 -6.89
CA HIS A 262 16.34 -2.26 -6.11
C HIS A 262 14.82 -2.26 -6.38
N PRO A 263 14.31 -2.33 -7.63
CA PRO A 263 12.87 -2.36 -7.87
C PRO A 263 12.18 -3.53 -7.17
N ALA A 264 12.72 -4.75 -7.30
CA ALA A 264 12.13 -5.91 -6.62
C ALA A 264 12.20 -5.81 -5.09
N LEU A 265 13.28 -5.22 -4.53
CA LEU A 265 13.40 -5.01 -3.08
C LEU A 265 12.33 -4.09 -2.53
N ILE A 266 11.93 -3.04 -3.28
CA ILE A 266 10.86 -2.13 -2.88
C ILE A 266 9.52 -2.84 -2.89
N GLU A 267 9.17 -3.52 -3.99
CA GLU A 267 7.91 -4.25 -4.12
C GLU A 267 7.78 -5.39 -3.10
N TYR A 268 8.88 -6.16 -2.93
CA TYR A 268 8.95 -7.22 -1.93
C TYR A 268 8.79 -6.69 -0.51
N ALA A 269 9.47 -5.59 -0.17
CA ALA A 269 9.37 -4.98 1.16
C ALA A 269 7.97 -4.44 1.44
N ALA A 270 7.34 -3.78 0.47
CA ALA A 270 5.96 -3.30 0.60
C ALA A 270 5.00 -4.46 0.83
N THR A 271 5.09 -5.50 -0.01
CA THR A 271 4.24 -6.70 0.11
C THR A 271 4.44 -7.43 1.44
N LEU A 272 5.69 -7.58 1.92
CA LEU A 272 5.97 -8.14 3.25
C LEU A 272 5.33 -7.34 4.37
N GLY A 273 5.36 -6.01 4.27
CA GLY A 273 4.72 -5.12 5.25
C GLY A 273 3.20 -5.29 5.29
N ASP A 274 2.56 -5.49 4.15
CA ASP A 274 1.12 -5.66 4.04
C ASP A 274 0.66 -7.07 4.48
N VAL A 275 1.52 -8.10 4.28
CA VAL A 275 1.31 -9.44 4.87
C VAL A 275 1.53 -9.44 6.39
N GLY A 276 2.17 -8.41 6.96
CA GLY A 276 2.49 -8.31 8.39
C GLY A 276 3.87 -8.86 8.77
N ARG A 277 4.70 -9.26 7.79
CA ARG A 277 6.08 -9.74 8.00
C ARG A 277 7.05 -8.56 8.21
N ASN A 278 6.81 -7.78 9.26
CA ASN A 278 7.51 -6.52 9.52
C ASN A 278 9.03 -6.66 9.71
N ALA A 279 9.49 -7.78 10.29
CA ALA A 279 10.93 -8.05 10.44
C ALA A 279 11.61 -8.24 9.08
N ASP A 280 10.98 -9.00 8.19
CA ASP A 280 11.49 -9.27 6.84
C ASP A 280 11.44 -8.02 5.97
N MET A 281 10.36 -7.21 6.10
CA MET A 281 10.28 -5.88 5.49
C MET A 281 11.46 -4.99 5.90
N LEU A 282 11.85 -4.99 7.18
CA LEU A 282 13.00 -4.22 7.64
C LEU A 282 14.31 -4.72 6.99
N VAL A 283 14.49 -6.03 6.85
CA VAL A 283 15.66 -6.61 6.17
C VAL A 283 15.69 -6.20 4.71
N ALA A 284 14.57 -6.32 4.00
CA ALA A 284 14.47 -5.97 2.58
C ALA A 284 14.72 -4.47 2.35
N THR A 285 14.16 -3.58 3.18
CA THR A 285 14.39 -2.13 3.06
C THR A 285 15.84 -1.73 3.37
N ARG A 286 16.52 -2.41 4.30
CA ARG A 286 17.95 -2.21 4.56
C ARG A 286 18.80 -2.60 3.36
N ARG A 287 18.47 -3.72 2.70
CA ARG A 287 19.13 -4.15 1.46
C ARG A 287 18.87 -3.15 0.32
N ALA A 288 17.66 -2.62 0.23
CA ALA A 288 17.33 -1.57 -0.75
C ALA A 288 18.18 -0.31 -0.54
N LEU A 289 18.42 0.10 0.72
CA LEU A 289 19.33 1.21 1.03
C LEU A 289 20.81 0.89 0.79
N GLN A 290 21.21 -0.39 0.87
CA GLN A 290 22.57 -0.81 0.46
C GLN A 290 22.72 -0.77 -1.06
N ALA A 291 21.68 -1.19 -1.79
CA ALA A 291 21.66 -1.14 -3.26
C ALA A 291 21.68 0.31 -3.77
N ARG A 292 20.86 1.18 -3.16
CA ARG A 292 20.70 2.60 -3.51
C ARG A 292 20.66 3.43 -2.23
N PRO A 293 21.81 3.97 -1.77
CA PRO A 293 21.86 4.86 -0.62
C PRO A 293 20.97 6.09 -0.82
N GLY A 294 20.13 6.39 0.17
CA GLY A 294 19.21 7.52 0.08
C GLY A 294 17.90 7.26 -0.67
N SER A 295 17.61 6.02 -1.10
CA SER A 295 16.33 5.67 -1.77
C SER A 295 15.13 6.22 -1.01
N PRO A 296 14.33 7.15 -1.61
CA PRO A 296 13.17 7.72 -0.94
C PRO A 296 12.10 6.66 -0.62
N GLN A 297 11.90 5.69 -1.52
CA GLN A 297 10.93 4.61 -1.33
C GLN A 297 11.32 3.71 -0.14
N ALA A 298 12.60 3.33 -0.05
CA ALA A 298 13.06 2.50 1.07
C ALA A 298 12.99 3.24 2.42
N LEU A 299 13.32 4.54 2.44
CA LEU A 299 13.18 5.40 3.62
C LEU A 299 11.70 5.55 4.03
N TYR A 300 10.80 5.73 3.06
CA TYR A 300 9.35 5.77 3.30
C TYR A 300 8.84 4.47 3.92
N LEU A 301 9.20 3.31 3.35
CA LEU A 301 8.79 2.01 3.90
C LEU A 301 9.32 1.81 5.34
N GLN A 302 10.54 2.27 5.65
CA GLN A 302 11.04 2.27 7.02
C GLN A 302 10.26 3.26 7.91
N ALA A 303 9.82 4.41 7.38
CA ALA A 303 8.98 5.35 8.12
C ALA A 303 7.61 4.75 8.45
N VAL A 304 7.01 4.00 7.51
CA VAL A 304 5.77 3.23 7.76
C VAL A 304 5.97 2.21 8.88
N LEU A 305 7.08 1.45 8.87
CA LEU A 305 7.41 0.52 9.96
C LEU A 305 7.55 1.23 11.31
N ALA A 306 8.25 2.37 11.34
CA ALA A 306 8.43 3.15 12.55
C ALA A 306 7.08 3.68 13.09
N ALA A 307 6.20 4.16 12.20
CA ALA A 307 4.86 4.61 12.56
C ALA A 307 3.99 3.47 13.11
N ARG A 308 3.99 2.31 12.45
CA ARG A 308 3.29 1.10 12.94
C ARG A 308 3.80 0.65 14.32
N ALA A 309 5.08 0.87 14.61
CA ALA A 309 5.68 0.60 15.92
C ALA A 309 5.48 1.73 16.96
N GLY A 310 4.69 2.76 16.65
CA GLY A 310 4.44 3.92 17.52
C GLY A 310 5.64 4.86 17.67
N ARG A 311 6.70 4.69 16.87
CA ARG A 311 7.91 5.53 16.91
C ARG A 311 7.76 6.76 16.02
N ILE A 312 6.90 7.68 16.44
CA ILE A 312 6.49 8.85 15.65
C ILE A 312 7.68 9.72 15.22
N ASP A 313 8.59 10.02 16.15
CA ASP A 313 9.76 10.87 15.86
C ASP A 313 10.72 10.23 14.86
N LEU A 314 10.93 8.91 14.96
CA LEU A 314 11.73 8.15 14.00
C LEU A 314 11.07 8.16 12.60
N ALA A 315 9.75 7.95 12.54
CA ALA A 315 9.01 8.00 11.28
C ALA A 315 9.18 9.37 10.59
N ARG A 316 9.06 10.48 11.35
CA ARG A 316 9.29 11.83 10.83
C ARG A 316 10.73 12.04 10.37
N ALA A 317 11.71 11.56 11.14
CA ALA A 317 13.11 11.69 10.77
C ALA A 317 13.41 10.97 9.45
N LEU A 318 12.84 9.78 9.25
CA LEU A 318 12.97 9.01 8.01
C LEU A 318 12.29 9.71 6.83
N LEU A 319 11.09 10.26 7.00
CA LEU A 319 10.41 11.05 5.97
C LEU A 319 11.22 12.29 5.56
N ARG A 320 11.77 13.04 6.51
CA ARG A 320 12.65 14.19 6.17
C ARG A 320 13.87 13.78 5.35
N ARG A 321 14.43 12.59 5.60
CA ARG A 321 15.57 12.07 4.83
C ARG A 321 15.24 11.75 3.36
N THR A 322 13.97 11.68 2.97
CA THR A 322 13.58 11.53 1.56
C THR A 322 13.85 12.78 0.73
N GLY A 323 14.21 13.90 1.36
CA GLY A 323 14.53 15.16 0.69
C GLY A 323 13.36 15.80 -0.05
N GLY A 324 12.12 15.43 0.29
CA GLY A 324 10.92 15.92 -0.39
C GLY A 324 10.56 15.18 -1.69
N ALA A 325 11.39 14.26 -2.15
CA ALA A 325 11.19 13.55 -3.43
C ALA A 325 9.85 12.79 -3.55
N ILE A 326 9.21 12.47 -2.43
CA ILE A 326 7.94 11.76 -2.37
C ILE A 326 6.85 12.54 -1.61
N SER A 327 7.09 13.79 -1.25
CA SER A 327 6.21 14.56 -0.36
C SER A 327 4.79 14.76 -0.90
N GLY A 328 4.62 14.80 -2.23
CA GLY A 328 3.32 14.88 -2.90
C GLY A 328 2.66 13.53 -3.15
N LEU A 329 3.34 12.40 -2.91
CA LEU A 329 2.71 11.11 -3.16
C LEU A 329 1.63 10.80 -2.12
N PRO A 330 0.47 10.24 -2.52
CA PRO A 330 -0.67 9.98 -1.64
C PRO A 330 -0.32 9.21 -0.37
N GLY A 331 0.54 8.19 -0.48
CA GLY A 331 1.01 7.43 0.69
C GLY A 331 1.83 8.25 1.68
N ALA A 332 2.68 9.16 1.19
CA ALA A 332 3.49 10.04 2.04
C ALA A 332 2.63 11.13 2.70
N LEU A 333 1.66 11.69 1.99
CA LEU A 333 0.66 12.61 2.53
C LEU A 333 -0.16 11.94 3.64
N LEU A 334 -0.67 10.74 3.38
CA LEU A 334 -1.42 9.96 4.37
C LEU A 334 -0.58 9.70 5.63
N LEU A 335 0.66 9.25 5.47
CA LEU A 335 1.56 8.98 6.60
C LEU A 335 1.86 10.26 7.38
N SER A 336 2.21 11.36 6.69
CA SER A 336 2.52 12.64 7.33
C SER A 336 1.35 13.16 8.16
N ALA A 337 0.14 13.18 7.58
CA ALA A 337 -1.06 13.63 8.26
C ALA A 337 -1.42 12.74 9.46
N ASN A 338 -1.26 11.42 9.35
CA ASN A 338 -1.45 10.50 10.47
C ASN A 338 -0.46 10.75 11.60
N LEU A 339 0.80 11.07 11.30
CA LEU A 339 1.81 11.43 12.30
C LEU A 339 1.48 12.76 12.99
N ASP A 340 0.95 13.75 12.26
CA ASP A 340 0.47 15.02 12.83
C ASP A 340 -0.72 14.81 13.75
N HIS A 341 -1.70 14.04 13.29
CA HIS A 341 -2.88 13.69 14.08
C HIS A 341 -2.51 12.94 15.38
N ALA A 342 -1.57 11.99 15.30
CA ALA A 342 -1.08 11.24 16.47
C ALA A 342 -0.39 12.13 17.50
N GLN A 343 0.17 13.27 17.08
CA GLN A 343 0.78 14.28 17.96
C GLN A 343 -0.21 15.38 18.42
N GLY A 344 -1.50 15.27 18.07
CA GLY A 344 -2.51 16.27 18.40
C GLY A 344 -2.47 17.54 17.52
N LYS A 345 -1.71 17.55 16.44
CA LYS A 345 -1.60 18.65 15.48
C LYS A 345 -2.71 18.56 14.44
N PHE A 346 -3.95 18.76 14.90
CA PHE A 346 -5.14 18.47 14.08
C PHE A 346 -5.29 19.40 12.87
N GLU A 347 -4.89 20.67 12.98
CA GLU A 347 -4.95 21.63 11.87
C GLU A 347 -3.95 21.28 10.75
N GLN A 348 -2.71 20.90 11.12
CA GLN A 348 -1.71 20.45 10.16
C GLN A 348 -2.16 19.16 9.47
N ALA A 349 -2.68 18.20 10.23
CA ALA A 349 -3.24 16.98 9.68
C ALA A 349 -4.38 17.28 8.70
N ALA A 350 -5.31 18.18 9.05
CA ALA A 350 -6.41 18.58 8.20
C ALA A 350 -5.92 19.23 6.89
N THR A 351 -4.90 20.08 6.94
CA THR A 351 -4.31 20.69 5.75
C THR A 351 -3.74 19.64 4.81
N THR A 352 -2.97 18.68 5.34
CA THR A 352 -2.38 17.61 4.52
C THR A 352 -3.45 16.66 3.96
N TRP A 353 -4.50 16.34 4.71
CA TRP A 353 -5.60 15.53 4.16
C TRP A 353 -6.45 16.28 3.13
N ARG A 354 -6.59 17.62 3.19
CA ARG A 354 -7.19 18.39 2.10
C ARG A 354 -6.39 18.27 0.82
N GLN A 355 -5.06 18.37 0.91
CA GLN A 355 -4.20 18.13 -0.25
C GLN A 355 -4.43 16.72 -0.82
N LEU A 356 -4.44 15.69 0.02
CA LEU A 356 -4.70 14.31 -0.43
C LEU A 356 -6.08 14.17 -1.10
N MET A 357 -7.11 14.87 -0.59
CA MET A 357 -8.43 14.89 -1.22
C MET A 357 -8.45 15.58 -2.58
N THR A 358 -7.61 16.59 -2.79
CA THR A 358 -7.46 17.24 -4.12
C THR A 358 -6.88 16.25 -5.13
N GLU A 359 -5.90 15.45 -4.72
CA GLU A 359 -5.28 14.43 -5.57
C GLU A 359 -6.16 13.17 -5.74
N GLN A 360 -6.91 12.83 -4.70
CA GLN A 360 -7.78 11.65 -4.64
C GLN A 360 -9.19 12.01 -4.15
N PRO A 361 -10.01 12.69 -4.95
CA PRO A 361 -11.35 13.18 -4.53
C PRO A 361 -12.30 12.06 -4.07
N LEU A 362 -12.10 10.84 -4.58
CA LEU A 362 -12.92 9.67 -4.26
C LEU A 362 -12.41 8.87 -3.05
N ASN A 363 -11.38 9.33 -2.36
CA ASN A 363 -10.81 8.65 -1.20
C ASN A 363 -11.68 8.90 0.06
N ILE A 364 -12.60 7.97 0.32
CA ILE A 364 -13.52 8.01 1.49
C ILE A 364 -12.72 8.05 2.81
N VAL A 365 -11.59 7.34 2.88
CA VAL A 365 -10.77 7.28 4.11
C VAL A 365 -10.15 8.64 4.40
N ALA A 366 -9.55 9.29 3.39
CA ALA A 366 -8.99 10.63 3.55
C ALA A 366 -10.06 11.64 3.95
N ARG A 367 -11.24 11.59 3.33
CA ARG A 367 -12.39 12.44 3.63
C ARG A 367 -12.87 12.26 5.07
N ARG A 368 -12.98 11.03 5.55
CA ARG A 368 -13.35 10.69 6.94
C ARG A 368 -12.32 11.18 7.96
N LEU A 369 -11.04 10.96 7.69
CA LEU A 369 -9.94 11.40 8.56
C LEU A 369 -9.88 12.93 8.64
N LEU A 370 -10.10 13.62 7.52
CA LEU A 370 -10.19 15.07 7.48
C LEU A 370 -11.35 15.58 8.34
N GLY A 371 -12.56 15.01 8.17
CA GLY A 371 -13.71 15.39 8.98
C GLY A 371 -13.50 15.18 10.48
N ALA A 372 -12.86 14.06 10.86
CA ALA A 372 -12.50 13.80 12.26
C ALA A 372 -11.49 14.81 12.80
N ALA A 373 -10.51 15.23 12.00
CA ALA A 373 -9.53 16.23 12.40
C ALA A 373 -10.14 17.62 12.53
N LEU A 374 -11.01 18.01 11.60
CA LEU A 374 -11.75 19.29 11.66
C LEU A 374 -12.61 19.39 12.91
N LEU A 375 -13.32 18.34 13.29
CA LEU A 375 -14.06 18.30 14.56
C LEU A 375 -13.13 18.51 15.76
N ARG A 376 -11.95 17.89 15.74
CA ARG A 376 -10.99 18.02 16.84
C ARG A 376 -10.28 19.37 16.89
N SER A 377 -10.14 20.05 15.76
CA SER A 377 -9.62 21.41 15.68
C SER A 377 -10.67 22.49 15.96
N GLY A 378 -11.93 22.10 16.19
CA GLY A 378 -13.02 23.04 16.50
C GLY A 378 -13.72 23.65 15.27
N ASP A 379 -13.58 23.01 14.11
CA ASP A 379 -14.29 23.39 12.87
C ASP A 379 -15.41 22.38 12.52
N PRO A 380 -16.56 22.41 13.20
CA PRO A 380 -17.65 21.48 12.93
C PRO A 380 -18.35 21.75 11.59
N ARG A 381 -18.33 23.00 11.09
CA ARG A 381 -18.92 23.33 9.79
C ARG A 381 -18.12 22.73 8.65
N GLY A 382 -16.79 22.95 8.65
CA GLY A 382 -15.91 22.32 7.69
C GLY A 382 -15.96 20.78 7.74
N ALA A 383 -16.16 20.20 8.94
CA ALA A 383 -16.38 18.77 9.08
C ALA A 383 -17.68 18.30 8.40
N LEU A 384 -18.78 19.04 8.53
CA LEU A 384 -20.05 18.74 7.84
C LEU A 384 -19.90 18.79 6.33
N ASP A 385 -19.26 19.82 5.79
CA ASP A 385 -19.05 19.98 4.35
C ASP A 385 -18.29 18.79 3.75
N VAL A 386 -17.27 18.33 4.46
CA VAL A 386 -16.43 17.19 4.00
C VAL A 386 -17.13 15.84 4.16
N LEU A 387 -17.86 15.63 5.26
CA LEU A 387 -18.45 14.33 5.60
C LEU A 387 -19.83 14.10 4.98
N ARG A 388 -20.61 15.17 4.75
CA ARG A 388 -21.98 15.07 4.27
C ARG A 388 -22.13 14.26 2.99
N PRO A 389 -21.29 14.42 1.95
CA PRO A 389 -21.40 13.63 0.72
C PRO A 389 -21.31 12.12 0.96
N ILE A 390 -20.40 11.67 1.86
CA ILE A 390 -20.29 10.26 2.21
C ILE A 390 -21.35 9.81 3.22
N GLY A 391 -21.81 10.69 4.10
CA GLY A 391 -22.85 10.41 5.08
C GLY A 391 -24.26 10.28 4.50
N LEU A 392 -24.55 10.92 3.37
CA LEU A 392 -25.85 10.81 2.70
C LEU A 392 -26.04 9.47 1.98
N ARG A 393 -24.96 8.72 1.75
CA ARG A 393 -25.03 7.39 1.13
C ARG A 393 -25.76 6.39 2.04
N ARG A 394 -26.44 5.42 1.43
CA ARG A 394 -27.14 4.34 2.16
C ARG A 394 -26.17 3.45 2.93
N ASP A 395 -24.95 3.23 2.38
CA ASP A 395 -23.88 2.40 2.93
C ASP A 395 -22.92 3.17 3.87
N ALA A 396 -23.26 4.39 4.26
CA ALA A 396 -22.45 5.15 5.20
C ALA A 396 -22.27 4.38 6.51
N ASP A 397 -21.01 4.20 6.91
CA ASP A 397 -20.69 3.49 8.14
C ASP A 397 -21.07 4.29 9.39
N SER A 398 -21.40 3.58 10.47
CA SER A 398 -21.87 4.19 11.72
C SER A 398 -20.88 5.23 12.28
N TYR A 399 -19.57 5.05 12.07
CA TYR A 399 -18.58 6.02 12.54
C TYR A 399 -18.67 7.35 11.78
N THR A 400 -18.80 7.30 10.46
CA THR A 400 -19.03 8.50 9.63
C THR A 400 -20.31 9.22 10.03
N LEU A 401 -21.41 8.48 10.21
CA LEU A 401 -22.70 9.05 10.63
C LEU A 401 -22.62 9.69 12.03
N MET A 402 -21.89 9.08 12.95
CA MET A 402 -21.65 9.66 14.28
C MET A 402 -20.79 10.92 14.23
N LEU A 403 -19.80 11.00 13.36
CA LEU A 403 -19.00 12.22 13.19
C LEU A 403 -19.89 13.39 12.70
N ILE A 404 -20.79 13.12 11.74
CA ILE A 404 -21.75 14.11 11.24
C ILE A 404 -22.71 14.55 12.35
N ALA A 405 -23.24 13.60 13.11
CA ALA A 405 -24.11 13.92 14.22
C ALA A 405 -23.43 14.83 15.27
N ARG A 406 -22.18 14.53 15.63
CA ARG A 406 -21.41 15.37 16.55
C ARG A 406 -21.12 16.76 15.98
N ALA A 407 -20.87 16.84 14.66
CA ALA A 407 -20.72 18.13 14.00
C ALA A 407 -22.04 18.93 14.02
N GLY A 408 -23.18 18.26 13.80
CA GLY A 408 -24.53 18.86 13.93
C GLY A 408 -24.83 19.36 15.35
N GLU A 409 -24.50 18.55 16.36
CA GLU A 409 -24.61 18.97 17.76
C GLU A 409 -23.77 20.22 18.04
N ALA A 410 -22.52 20.24 17.56
CA ALA A 410 -21.63 21.38 17.77
C ALA A 410 -22.05 22.64 17.01
N THR A 411 -22.77 22.52 15.89
CA THR A 411 -23.36 23.64 15.15
C THR A 411 -24.77 24.03 15.62
N GLY A 412 -25.37 23.29 16.57
CA GLY A 412 -26.68 23.50 17.11
C GLY A 412 -27.83 22.85 16.32
N ASP A 413 -27.55 22.15 15.24
CA ASP A 413 -28.56 21.42 14.45
C ASP A 413 -28.82 20.02 15.05
N ARG A 414 -29.61 20.02 16.12
CA ARG A 414 -29.98 18.80 16.85
C ARG A 414 -30.91 17.88 16.05
N VAL A 415 -31.68 18.42 15.12
CA VAL A 415 -32.61 17.63 14.30
C VAL A 415 -31.80 16.79 13.30
N MET A 416 -30.87 17.40 12.60
CA MET A 416 -29.96 16.68 11.72
C MET A 416 -29.13 15.66 12.51
N ALA A 417 -28.59 16.04 13.67
CA ALA A 417 -27.82 15.13 14.51
C ALA A 417 -28.61 13.86 14.87
N ALA A 418 -29.87 14.01 15.28
CA ALA A 418 -30.76 12.89 15.61
C ALA A 418 -30.97 11.97 14.39
N GLN A 419 -31.25 12.53 13.21
CA GLN A 419 -31.44 11.74 11.98
C GLN A 419 -30.21 10.88 11.64
N PHE A 420 -29.02 11.45 11.79
CA PHE A 420 -27.78 10.68 11.52
C PHE A 420 -27.49 9.65 12.63
N LEU A 421 -27.83 9.90 13.88
CA LEU A 421 -27.77 8.93 14.98
C LEU A 421 -28.74 7.76 14.76
N ASP A 422 -29.98 8.05 14.35
CA ASP A 422 -30.96 7.01 14.04
C ASP A 422 -30.49 6.11 12.89
N ARG A 423 -29.91 6.69 11.84
CA ARG A 423 -29.30 5.92 10.77
C ARG A 423 -28.09 5.11 11.24
N ALA A 424 -27.26 5.66 12.12
CA ALA A 424 -26.11 4.94 12.69
C ALA A 424 -26.54 3.73 13.53
N ALA A 425 -27.75 3.77 14.13
CA ALA A 425 -28.31 2.69 14.93
C ALA A 425 -28.72 1.46 14.11
N THR A 426 -29.15 1.67 12.86
CA THR A 426 -29.61 0.56 11.99
C THR A 426 -28.48 -0.26 11.35
N GLY A 427 -27.24 0.14 11.57
CA GLY A 427 -26.07 -0.49 10.95
C GLY A 427 -25.88 -0.13 9.47
N PRO A 428 -24.73 -0.47 8.87
CA PRO A 428 -24.48 -0.21 7.47
C PRO A 428 -25.39 -1.07 6.59
N ALA A 429 -26.05 -0.44 5.63
CA ALA A 429 -26.62 -1.17 4.49
C ALA A 429 -25.48 -1.83 3.71
N ALA A 430 -25.84 -2.80 2.85
CA ALA A 430 -24.87 -3.46 1.97
C ALA A 430 -23.99 -2.48 1.20
N PRO A 431 -22.78 -2.87 0.82
CA PRO A 431 -21.88 -2.03 0.04
C PRO A 431 -22.59 -1.49 -1.20
N ALA A 432 -22.74 -0.18 -1.26
CA ALA A 432 -23.30 0.49 -2.42
C ALA A 432 -22.19 0.75 -3.46
N ALA A 433 -22.58 1.27 -4.63
CA ALA A 433 -21.67 1.74 -5.65
C ALA A 433 -20.54 2.59 -5.06
N ALA A 434 -19.36 2.51 -5.65
CA ALA A 434 -18.22 3.30 -5.22
C ALA A 434 -18.56 4.81 -5.12
N PHE A 435 -17.89 5.53 -4.23
CA PHE A 435 -18.14 6.95 -4.00
C PHE A 435 -18.02 7.75 -5.31
N ALA A 436 -19.03 8.58 -5.62
CA ALA A 436 -18.99 9.51 -6.74
C ALA A 436 -18.34 10.84 -6.33
N THR A 437 -17.93 11.65 -7.31
CA THR A 437 -17.56 13.05 -7.08
C THR A 437 -18.78 13.85 -6.56
N ASP A 438 -18.52 15.05 -6.05
CA ASP A 438 -19.59 15.98 -5.62
C ASP A 438 -20.28 16.65 -6.84
N ASP A 439 -19.87 16.30 -8.08
CA ASP A 439 -20.41 16.82 -9.32
C ASP A 439 -21.85 16.33 -9.55
N SER A 440 -22.68 17.20 -10.12
CA SER A 440 -24.04 16.84 -10.51
C SER A 440 -24.03 15.82 -11.66
N LEU A 441 -25.09 15.00 -11.74
CA LEU A 441 -25.22 14.04 -12.85
C LEU A 441 -25.15 14.74 -14.22
N GLY A 442 -25.71 15.94 -14.35
CA GLY A 442 -25.63 16.72 -15.60
C GLY A 442 -24.19 17.12 -15.97
N ALA A 443 -23.37 17.52 -14.98
CA ALA A 443 -21.96 17.84 -15.21
C ALA A 443 -21.15 16.59 -15.60
N LEU A 444 -21.42 15.45 -14.96
CA LEU A 444 -20.80 14.16 -15.28
C LEU A 444 -21.18 13.68 -16.69
N MET A 445 -22.45 13.85 -17.09
CA MET A 445 -22.91 13.53 -18.45
C MET A 445 -22.23 14.40 -19.49
N ALA A 446 -22.15 15.71 -19.28
CA ALA A 446 -21.44 16.62 -20.17
C ALA A 446 -19.96 16.27 -20.31
N GLY A 447 -19.31 15.88 -19.20
CA GLY A 447 -17.94 15.37 -19.22
C GLY A 447 -17.79 14.07 -20.02
N ALA A 448 -18.70 13.12 -19.85
CA ALA A 448 -18.71 11.87 -20.59
C ALA A 448 -18.94 12.06 -22.10
N ASP A 449 -19.73 13.05 -22.48
CA ASP A 449 -19.98 13.37 -23.89
C ASP A 449 -18.76 14.06 -24.57
N THR A 450 -17.94 14.78 -23.80
CA THR A 450 -16.76 15.48 -24.31
C THR A 450 -15.48 14.64 -24.23
N ALA A 451 -15.40 13.72 -23.27
CA ALA A 451 -14.27 12.82 -23.04
C ALA A 451 -14.73 11.36 -23.05
N ILE A 452 -15.18 10.93 -24.22
CA ILE A 452 -15.84 9.62 -24.45
C ILE A 452 -14.96 8.44 -24.04
N ASP A 453 -13.64 8.61 -24.09
CA ASP A 453 -12.64 7.58 -23.75
C ASP A 453 -12.18 7.66 -22.27
N ASP A 454 -12.70 8.61 -21.49
CA ASP A 454 -12.36 8.70 -20.08
C ASP A 454 -13.34 7.88 -19.21
N PRO A 455 -12.92 6.72 -18.71
CA PRO A 455 -13.79 5.86 -17.91
C PRO A 455 -14.25 6.53 -16.60
N THR A 456 -13.58 7.58 -16.12
CA THR A 456 -13.90 8.28 -14.89
C THR A 456 -15.27 8.95 -14.98
N TYR A 457 -15.54 9.65 -16.08
CA TYR A 457 -16.86 10.27 -16.32
C TYR A 457 -17.94 9.23 -16.50
N VAL A 458 -17.67 8.18 -17.27
CA VAL A 458 -18.64 7.08 -17.50
C VAL A 458 -19.03 6.41 -16.18
N LEU A 459 -18.04 6.11 -15.31
CA LEU A 459 -18.29 5.57 -13.98
C LEU A 459 -19.06 6.56 -13.11
N GLY A 460 -18.75 7.85 -13.19
CA GLY A 460 -19.49 8.91 -12.51
C GLY A 460 -20.96 8.96 -12.92
N VAL A 461 -21.25 8.89 -14.22
CA VAL A 461 -22.63 8.84 -14.74
C VAL A 461 -23.38 7.61 -14.26
N ILE A 462 -22.76 6.41 -14.32
CA ILE A 462 -23.38 5.17 -13.80
C ILE A 462 -23.77 5.35 -12.32
N ARG A 463 -22.89 5.91 -11.51
CA ARG A 463 -23.17 6.17 -10.08
C ARG A 463 -24.29 7.17 -9.88
N GLY A 464 -24.31 8.25 -10.67
CA GLY A 464 -25.37 9.25 -10.64
C GLY A 464 -26.73 8.66 -11.02
N GLN A 465 -26.77 7.81 -12.04
CA GLN A 465 -27.99 7.07 -12.45
C GLN A 465 -28.47 6.15 -11.34
N LEU A 466 -27.57 5.41 -10.68
CA LEU A 466 -27.93 4.57 -9.53
C LEU A 466 -28.47 5.41 -8.35
N ALA A 467 -27.88 6.56 -8.10
CA ALA A 467 -28.35 7.47 -7.04
C ALA A 467 -29.73 8.06 -7.33
N SER A 468 -30.07 8.29 -8.61
CA SER A 468 -31.40 8.76 -9.05
C SER A 468 -32.42 7.64 -9.23
N GLY A 469 -32.02 6.37 -9.08
CA GLY A 469 -32.90 5.20 -9.25
C GLY A 469 -33.01 4.68 -10.69
N ASP A 470 -32.28 5.27 -11.65
CA ASP A 470 -32.21 4.77 -13.05
C ASP A 470 -31.29 3.55 -13.14
N THR A 471 -31.75 2.43 -12.60
CA THR A 471 -30.97 1.18 -12.60
C THR A 471 -30.86 0.59 -14.00
N ALA A 472 -31.85 0.80 -14.87
CA ALA A 472 -31.84 0.28 -16.25
C ALA A 472 -30.77 1.00 -17.10
N GLY A 473 -30.73 2.33 -17.05
CA GLY A 473 -29.71 3.14 -17.72
C GLY A 473 -28.30 2.82 -17.21
N ALA A 474 -28.14 2.68 -15.90
CA ALA A 474 -26.86 2.31 -15.28
C ALA A 474 -26.36 0.93 -15.78
N ILE A 475 -27.23 -0.09 -15.83
CA ILE A 475 -26.88 -1.44 -16.34
C ILE A 475 -26.49 -1.36 -17.82
N ALA A 476 -27.23 -0.64 -18.65
CA ALA A 476 -26.93 -0.52 -20.08
C ALA A 476 -25.56 0.12 -20.29
N ARG A 477 -25.28 1.24 -19.60
CA ARG A 477 -24.00 1.95 -19.69
C ARG A 477 -22.84 1.11 -19.15
N ALA A 478 -23.04 0.42 -18.03
CA ALA A 478 -22.01 -0.45 -17.45
C ALA A 478 -21.67 -1.64 -18.38
N ARG A 479 -22.65 -2.20 -19.09
CA ARG A 479 -22.40 -3.25 -20.11
C ARG A 479 -21.55 -2.72 -21.27
N THR A 480 -21.81 -1.49 -21.75
CA THR A 480 -20.98 -0.85 -22.77
C THR A 480 -19.54 -0.67 -22.26
N LEU A 481 -19.37 -0.24 -21.01
CA LEU A 481 -18.04 -0.07 -20.39
C LEU A 481 -17.30 -1.41 -20.29
N VAL A 482 -17.98 -2.50 -19.90
CA VAL A 482 -17.40 -3.85 -19.87
C VAL A 482 -16.99 -4.32 -21.25
N ALA A 483 -17.79 -4.03 -22.28
CA ALA A 483 -17.47 -4.41 -23.66
C ALA A 483 -16.24 -3.65 -24.20
N ALA A 484 -16.08 -2.37 -23.81
CA ALA A 484 -14.94 -1.55 -24.20
C ALA A 484 -13.65 -1.94 -23.45
N GLY A 485 -13.75 -2.38 -22.17
CA GLY A 485 -12.62 -2.73 -21.32
C GLY A 485 -12.84 -4.03 -20.54
N PRO A 486 -12.89 -5.20 -21.20
CA PRO A 486 -13.18 -6.47 -20.52
C PRO A 486 -12.13 -6.87 -19.48
N GLY A 487 -10.89 -6.39 -19.60
CA GLY A 487 -9.78 -6.61 -18.67
C GLY A 487 -9.73 -5.64 -17.49
N ALA A 488 -10.68 -4.70 -17.40
CA ALA A 488 -10.72 -3.69 -16.34
C ALA A 488 -11.66 -4.13 -15.18
N PRO A 489 -11.15 -4.39 -13.97
CA PRO A 489 -11.97 -4.77 -12.83
C PRO A 489 -13.06 -3.74 -12.50
N ALA A 490 -12.73 -2.44 -12.62
CA ALA A 490 -13.67 -1.36 -12.34
C ALA A 490 -14.94 -1.39 -13.20
N ALA A 491 -14.83 -1.81 -14.46
CA ALA A 491 -15.99 -1.98 -15.36
C ALA A 491 -16.91 -3.11 -14.88
N GLN A 492 -16.33 -4.24 -14.47
CA GLN A 492 -17.07 -5.38 -13.91
C GLN A 492 -17.74 -4.99 -12.58
N LEU A 493 -17.04 -4.26 -11.71
CA LEU A 493 -17.59 -3.77 -10.43
C LEU A 493 -18.78 -2.83 -10.67
N ALA A 494 -18.67 -1.88 -11.62
CA ALA A 494 -19.77 -0.97 -11.95
C ALA A 494 -21.02 -1.71 -12.46
N LEU A 495 -20.84 -2.77 -13.28
CA LEU A 495 -21.94 -3.61 -13.72
C LEU A 495 -22.55 -4.40 -12.55
N GLY A 496 -21.71 -4.99 -11.70
CA GLY A 496 -22.16 -5.71 -10.50
C GLY A 496 -22.95 -4.81 -9.54
N ASP A 497 -22.45 -3.60 -9.26
CA ASP A 497 -23.11 -2.60 -8.43
C ASP A 497 -24.49 -2.21 -9.01
N SER A 498 -24.57 -2.07 -10.33
CA SER A 498 -25.84 -1.77 -11.04
C SER A 498 -26.85 -2.92 -10.93
N LEU A 499 -26.37 -4.17 -11.02
CA LEU A 499 -27.19 -5.38 -10.86
C LEU A 499 -27.69 -5.55 -9.42
N VAL A 500 -26.86 -5.25 -8.42
CA VAL A 500 -27.25 -5.25 -7.00
C VAL A 500 -28.37 -4.22 -6.75
N ALA A 501 -28.24 -3.01 -7.30
CA ALA A 501 -29.26 -1.97 -7.18
C ALA A 501 -30.60 -2.40 -7.83
N ALA A 502 -30.55 -3.24 -8.85
CA ALA A 502 -31.74 -3.84 -9.49
C ALA A 502 -32.25 -5.12 -8.78
N GLY A 503 -31.66 -5.54 -7.67
CA GLY A 503 -32.02 -6.76 -6.93
C GLY A 503 -31.58 -8.07 -7.61
N ARG A 504 -30.74 -8.02 -8.64
CA ARG A 504 -30.30 -9.17 -9.46
C ARG A 504 -29.03 -9.81 -8.86
N PHE A 505 -29.11 -10.28 -7.62
CA PHE A 505 -27.95 -10.70 -6.82
C PHE A 505 -27.14 -11.86 -7.42
N GLY A 506 -27.81 -12.85 -8.04
CA GLY A 506 -27.13 -13.98 -8.69
C GLY A 506 -26.27 -13.54 -9.88
N GLU A 507 -26.76 -12.62 -10.71
CA GLU A 507 -26.00 -12.07 -11.83
C GLU A 507 -24.88 -11.13 -11.35
N ALA A 508 -25.14 -10.35 -10.30
CA ALA A 508 -24.14 -9.52 -9.67
C ALA A 508 -22.99 -10.37 -9.14
N ALA A 509 -23.27 -11.47 -8.44
CA ALA A 509 -22.24 -12.40 -7.95
C ALA A 509 -21.37 -12.95 -9.08
N GLY A 510 -22.00 -13.37 -10.22
CA GLY A 510 -21.24 -13.81 -11.39
C GLY A 510 -20.38 -12.70 -12.01
N THR A 511 -20.84 -11.45 -11.95
CA THR A 511 -20.07 -10.29 -12.43
C THR A 511 -18.93 -9.94 -11.50
N TYR A 512 -19.16 -9.96 -10.19
CA TYR A 512 -18.09 -9.76 -9.19
C TYR A 512 -17.07 -10.89 -9.18
N ALA A 513 -17.48 -12.13 -9.49
CA ALA A 513 -16.52 -13.24 -9.67
C ALA A 513 -15.57 -12.96 -10.84
N ARG A 514 -16.09 -12.43 -11.99
CA ARG A 514 -15.23 -11.99 -13.10
C ARG A 514 -14.30 -10.82 -12.71
N ALA A 515 -14.79 -9.88 -11.88
CA ALA A 515 -13.92 -8.85 -11.32
C ALA A 515 -12.81 -9.45 -10.44
N ALA A 516 -13.15 -10.44 -9.61
CA ALA A 516 -12.21 -11.14 -8.74
C ALA A 516 -11.16 -11.95 -9.53
N ASP A 517 -11.51 -12.50 -10.69
CA ASP A 517 -10.53 -13.15 -11.58
C ASP A 517 -9.49 -12.16 -12.15
N LEU A 518 -9.85 -10.88 -12.25
CA LEU A 518 -8.96 -9.81 -12.69
C LEU A 518 -8.18 -9.19 -11.51
N ALA A 519 -8.89 -8.83 -10.45
CA ALA A 519 -8.30 -8.24 -9.23
C ALA A 519 -9.11 -8.64 -8.00
N PHE A 520 -8.52 -9.49 -7.15
CA PHE A 520 -9.17 -9.96 -5.93
C PHE A 520 -8.73 -9.14 -4.72
N ASP A 521 -9.09 -7.86 -4.74
CA ASP A 521 -8.86 -6.91 -3.65
C ASP A 521 -9.99 -6.91 -2.61
N GLU A 522 -9.83 -6.15 -1.51
CA GLU A 522 -10.80 -6.08 -0.43
C GLU A 522 -12.18 -5.54 -0.89
N PRO A 523 -12.27 -4.47 -1.69
CA PRO A 523 -13.56 -4.02 -2.24
C PRO A 523 -14.28 -5.06 -3.10
N THR A 524 -13.56 -5.82 -3.91
CA THR A 524 -14.11 -6.88 -4.75
C THR A 524 -14.60 -8.05 -3.91
N MET A 525 -13.79 -8.49 -2.95
CA MET A 525 -14.15 -9.56 -2.01
C MET A 525 -15.43 -9.24 -1.25
N LEU A 526 -15.54 -8.04 -0.67
CA LEU A 526 -16.72 -7.64 0.11
C LEU A 526 -17.99 -7.66 -0.74
N ARG A 527 -17.93 -7.16 -1.99
CA ARG A 527 -19.06 -7.17 -2.91
C ARG A 527 -19.46 -8.58 -3.35
N LEU A 528 -18.47 -9.42 -3.67
CA LEU A 528 -18.70 -10.79 -4.07
C LEU A 528 -19.39 -11.58 -2.95
N VAL A 529 -18.87 -11.48 -1.74
CA VAL A 529 -19.39 -12.16 -0.55
C VAL A 529 -20.82 -11.71 -0.22
N ASP A 530 -21.09 -10.40 -0.27
CA ASP A 530 -22.44 -9.86 -0.03
C ASP A 530 -23.43 -10.35 -1.11
N ALA A 531 -23.05 -10.28 -2.39
CA ALA A 531 -23.93 -10.72 -3.48
C ALA A 531 -24.20 -12.22 -3.43
N LEU A 532 -23.19 -13.04 -3.10
CA LEU A 532 -23.35 -14.49 -2.91
C LEU A 532 -24.29 -14.80 -1.73
N GLY A 533 -24.12 -14.11 -0.61
CA GLY A 533 -24.99 -14.26 0.57
C GLY A 533 -26.45 -13.93 0.24
N ARG A 534 -26.71 -12.81 -0.45
CA ARG A 534 -28.06 -12.41 -0.87
C ARG A 534 -28.64 -13.32 -1.97
N ALA A 535 -27.81 -13.99 -2.74
CA ALA A 535 -28.24 -15.00 -3.71
C ALA A 535 -28.49 -16.38 -3.06
N GLY A 536 -28.36 -16.52 -1.73
CA GLY A 536 -28.52 -17.77 -1.01
C GLY A 536 -27.35 -18.75 -1.14
N ARG A 537 -26.19 -18.28 -1.62
CA ARG A 537 -24.98 -19.07 -1.87
C ARG A 537 -23.96 -18.88 -0.73
N GLY A 538 -24.37 -19.17 0.51
CA GLY A 538 -23.56 -18.93 1.72
C GLY A 538 -22.22 -19.69 1.73
N GLU A 539 -22.20 -20.94 1.25
CA GLU A 539 -20.96 -21.74 1.17
C GLU A 539 -19.93 -21.12 0.22
N ASP A 540 -20.37 -20.64 -0.94
CA ASP A 540 -19.48 -19.96 -1.90
C ASP A 540 -18.96 -18.64 -1.34
N ALA A 541 -19.79 -17.91 -0.58
CA ALA A 541 -19.39 -16.71 0.12
C ALA A 541 -18.29 -17.00 1.17
N ALA A 542 -18.46 -18.07 1.96
CA ALA A 542 -17.47 -18.48 2.94
C ALA A 542 -16.15 -18.93 2.29
N ALA A 543 -16.24 -19.71 1.20
CA ALA A 543 -15.07 -20.12 0.42
C ALA A 543 -14.31 -18.91 -0.17
N SER A 544 -15.04 -17.93 -0.72
CA SER A 544 -14.45 -16.70 -1.25
C SER A 544 -13.73 -15.88 -0.17
N LEU A 545 -14.32 -15.74 1.01
CA LEU A 545 -13.70 -15.05 2.15
C LEU A 545 -12.45 -15.82 2.64
N ALA A 546 -12.53 -17.14 2.74
CA ALA A 546 -11.40 -17.96 3.17
C ALA A 546 -10.23 -17.88 2.19
N LEU A 547 -10.52 -17.94 0.86
CA LEU A 547 -9.52 -17.76 -0.18
C LEU A 547 -8.84 -16.38 -0.06
N TYR A 548 -9.64 -15.32 0.07
CA TYR A 548 -9.11 -13.95 0.22
C TYR A 548 -8.21 -13.83 1.45
N LEU A 549 -8.63 -14.33 2.60
CA LEU A 549 -7.85 -14.26 3.84
C LEU A 549 -6.58 -15.12 3.80
N SER A 550 -6.56 -16.21 3.04
CA SER A 550 -5.35 -17.01 2.84
C SER A 550 -4.24 -16.19 2.16
N GLN A 551 -4.61 -15.25 1.30
CA GLN A 551 -3.71 -14.39 0.56
C GLN A 551 -3.46 -13.04 1.27
N ASN A 552 -4.43 -12.55 2.02
CA ASN A 552 -4.42 -11.25 2.69
C ASN A 552 -4.71 -11.41 4.20
N PRO A 553 -3.84 -12.10 4.96
CA PRO A 553 -4.13 -12.50 6.35
C PRO A 553 -4.27 -11.30 7.30
N GLN A 554 -3.83 -10.11 6.90
CA GLN A 554 -3.91 -8.88 7.69
C GLN A 554 -5.12 -8.00 7.34
N SER A 555 -6.01 -8.42 6.42
CA SER A 555 -7.23 -7.66 6.10
C SER A 555 -8.11 -7.50 7.33
N VAL A 556 -8.33 -6.25 7.72
CA VAL A 556 -9.18 -5.91 8.87
C VAL A 556 -10.64 -6.23 8.56
N ALA A 557 -11.11 -5.86 7.36
CA ALA A 557 -12.49 -6.09 6.94
C ALA A 557 -12.78 -7.58 6.80
N GLY A 558 -11.87 -8.35 6.20
CA GLY A 558 -12.01 -9.79 6.06
C GLY A 558 -12.05 -10.52 7.41
N GLN A 559 -11.13 -10.18 8.31
CA GLN A 559 -11.12 -10.78 9.67
C GLN A 559 -12.35 -10.39 10.50
N ARG A 560 -12.83 -9.14 10.36
CA ARG A 560 -14.06 -8.70 11.02
C ARG A 560 -15.26 -9.51 10.51
N LEU A 561 -15.38 -9.68 9.21
CA LEU A 561 -16.47 -10.45 8.59
C LEU A 561 -16.41 -11.93 9.01
N LEU A 562 -15.21 -12.53 9.03
CA LEU A 562 -15.01 -13.90 9.52
C LEU A 562 -15.44 -14.03 10.98
N GLY A 563 -14.97 -13.12 11.86
CA GLY A 563 -15.33 -13.14 13.28
C GLY A 563 -16.82 -12.98 13.49
N HIS A 564 -17.47 -12.09 12.77
CA HIS A 564 -18.93 -11.90 12.80
C HIS A 564 -19.68 -13.17 12.39
N TRP A 565 -19.25 -13.85 11.32
CA TRP A 565 -19.87 -15.12 10.89
C TRP A 565 -19.65 -16.26 11.89
N GLN A 566 -18.48 -16.30 12.53
CA GLN A 566 -18.20 -17.29 13.60
C GLN A 566 -19.12 -17.05 14.81
N VAL A 567 -19.39 -15.78 15.17
CA VAL A 567 -20.40 -15.44 16.19
C VAL A 567 -21.78 -15.89 15.76
N ALA A 568 -22.20 -15.57 14.54
CA ALA A 568 -23.53 -15.92 14.01
C ALA A 568 -23.76 -17.43 13.91
N SER A 569 -22.68 -18.22 13.71
CA SER A 569 -22.74 -19.69 13.68
C SER A 569 -22.58 -20.35 15.04
N GLY A 570 -22.36 -19.59 16.12
CA GLY A 570 -22.13 -20.12 17.46
C GLY A 570 -20.75 -20.74 17.68
N ASP A 571 -19.79 -20.51 16.78
CA ASP A 571 -18.40 -20.97 16.93
C ASP A 571 -17.62 -19.97 17.82
N TRP A 572 -18.00 -19.93 19.09
CA TRP A 572 -17.54 -18.95 20.06
C TRP A 572 -16.02 -18.94 20.22
N GLY A 573 -15.42 -20.14 20.28
CA GLY A 573 -13.98 -20.27 20.48
C GLY A 573 -13.16 -19.64 19.35
N ARG A 574 -13.50 -19.95 18.09
CA ARG A 574 -12.84 -19.35 16.93
C ARG A 574 -13.15 -17.88 16.78
N ALA A 575 -14.39 -17.46 17.09
CA ALA A 575 -14.78 -16.06 17.10
C ALA A 575 -13.90 -15.24 18.05
N ILE A 576 -13.71 -15.72 19.29
CA ILE A 576 -12.85 -15.07 20.28
C ILE A 576 -11.41 -14.98 19.77
N GLU A 577 -10.84 -16.06 19.24
CA GLU A 577 -9.48 -16.06 18.73
C GLU A 577 -9.29 -15.02 17.60
N THR A 578 -10.18 -15.03 16.61
CA THR A 578 -10.15 -14.14 15.46
C THR A 578 -10.30 -12.66 15.90
N LEU A 579 -11.32 -12.38 16.70
CA LEU A 579 -11.68 -11.02 17.10
C LEU A 579 -10.70 -10.42 18.13
N GLU A 580 -10.16 -11.22 19.06
CA GLU A 580 -9.11 -10.77 19.97
C GLU A 580 -7.80 -10.53 19.23
N GLY A 581 -7.47 -11.34 18.22
CA GLY A 581 -6.37 -11.11 17.31
C GLY A 581 -6.51 -9.78 16.58
N LEU A 582 -7.68 -9.53 16.04
CA LEU A 582 -8.01 -8.28 15.36
C LEU A 582 -7.98 -7.08 16.32
N ARG A 583 -8.62 -7.18 17.49
CA ARG A 583 -8.66 -6.13 18.51
C ARG A 583 -7.26 -5.69 18.98
N ARG A 584 -6.32 -6.62 19.14
CA ARG A 584 -4.92 -6.28 19.49
C ARG A 584 -4.25 -5.40 18.44
N ARG A 585 -4.69 -5.47 17.19
CA ARG A 585 -4.15 -4.68 16.07
C ARG A 585 -4.84 -3.33 15.90
N VAL A 586 -6.20 -3.30 15.97
CA VAL A 586 -6.99 -2.09 15.73
C VAL A 586 -7.30 -1.29 17.01
N GLY A 587 -7.04 -1.87 18.18
CA GLY A 587 -7.34 -1.26 19.47
C GLY A 587 -8.81 -1.44 19.90
N ASN A 588 -9.19 -0.74 20.97
CA ASN A 588 -10.51 -0.85 21.60
C ASN A 588 -11.50 0.24 21.10
N ARG A 589 -11.35 0.72 19.87
CA ARG A 589 -12.22 1.77 19.31
C ARG A 589 -13.10 1.28 18.16
N ASP A 590 -13.01 0.01 17.80
CA ASP A 590 -13.87 -0.64 16.83
C ASP A 590 -15.10 -1.19 17.54
N GLY A 591 -16.21 -0.44 17.47
CA GLY A 591 -17.44 -0.81 18.16
C GLY A 591 -18.02 -2.15 17.69
N GLY A 592 -17.93 -2.47 16.40
CA GLY A 592 -18.41 -3.75 15.85
C GLY A 592 -17.63 -4.95 16.40
N VAL A 593 -16.29 -4.85 16.44
CA VAL A 593 -15.43 -5.89 17.03
C VAL A 593 -15.76 -6.09 18.52
N LEU A 594 -16.04 -5.00 19.25
CA LEU A 594 -16.41 -5.10 20.67
C LEU A 594 -17.80 -5.71 20.87
N VAL A 595 -18.77 -5.43 19.98
CA VAL A 595 -20.08 -6.07 19.95
C VAL A 595 -19.95 -7.58 19.76
N ASP A 596 -19.23 -7.98 18.72
CA ASP A 596 -19.04 -9.39 18.39
C ASP A 596 -18.26 -10.13 19.50
N LEU A 597 -17.26 -9.49 20.13
CA LEU A 597 -16.58 -10.05 21.31
C LEU A 597 -17.51 -10.21 22.51
N ALA A 598 -18.38 -9.24 22.76
CA ALA A 598 -19.35 -9.35 23.86
C ALA A 598 -20.29 -10.54 23.64
N LEU A 599 -20.79 -10.73 22.42
CA LEU A 599 -21.64 -11.87 22.06
C LEU A 599 -20.89 -13.20 22.14
N ALA A 600 -19.66 -13.26 21.63
CA ALA A 600 -18.84 -14.47 21.66
C ALA A 600 -18.51 -14.92 23.09
N TYR A 601 -18.12 -14.01 23.97
CA TYR A 601 -17.86 -14.32 25.38
C TYR A 601 -19.13 -14.65 26.16
N ALA A 602 -20.27 -14.01 25.83
CA ALA A 602 -21.56 -14.40 26.42
C ALA A 602 -21.98 -15.82 26.02
N GLY A 603 -21.77 -16.19 24.75
CA GLY A 603 -22.04 -17.53 24.24
C GLY A 603 -21.07 -18.61 24.72
N SER A 604 -19.88 -18.22 25.18
CA SER A 604 -18.88 -19.14 25.79
C SER A 604 -18.96 -19.23 27.33
N ASP A 605 -20.05 -18.72 27.92
CA ASP A 605 -20.30 -18.68 29.37
C ASP A 605 -19.30 -17.81 30.19
N ASP A 606 -18.57 -16.92 29.56
CA ASP A 606 -17.70 -15.93 30.23
C ASP A 606 -18.39 -14.57 30.37
N GLY A 607 -19.46 -14.51 31.14
CA GLY A 607 -20.29 -13.31 31.32
C GLY A 607 -19.52 -12.09 31.83
N ALA A 608 -18.50 -12.27 32.66
CA ALA A 608 -17.71 -11.18 33.21
C ALA A 608 -16.89 -10.45 32.10
N ILE A 609 -16.28 -11.19 31.19
CA ILE A 609 -15.56 -10.61 30.05
C ILE A 609 -16.56 -10.02 29.05
N ALA A 610 -17.66 -10.73 28.78
CA ALA A 610 -18.74 -10.24 27.92
C ALA A 610 -19.24 -8.86 28.36
N VAL A 611 -19.53 -8.65 29.65
CA VAL A 611 -19.96 -7.35 30.22
C VAL A 611 -18.90 -6.28 30.00
N ARG A 612 -17.62 -6.57 30.12
CA ARG A 612 -16.55 -5.61 29.88
C ARG A 612 -16.58 -5.10 28.42
N TYR A 613 -16.70 -6.02 27.44
CA TYR A 613 -16.77 -5.66 26.04
C TYR A 613 -18.09 -5.01 25.64
N GLY A 614 -19.22 -5.52 26.12
CA GLY A 614 -20.54 -4.95 25.89
C GLY A 614 -20.64 -3.50 26.41
N ARG A 615 -20.14 -3.26 27.63
CA ARG A 615 -20.05 -1.90 28.18
C ARG A 615 -19.18 -0.98 27.34
N ALA A 616 -18.04 -1.45 26.86
CA ALA A 616 -17.14 -0.67 26.03
C ALA A 616 -17.77 -0.35 24.67
N ALA A 617 -18.41 -1.32 24.01
CA ALA A 617 -19.16 -1.11 22.78
C ALA A 617 -20.29 -0.09 22.95
N TYR A 618 -21.08 -0.26 23.99
CA TYR A 618 -22.20 0.65 24.31
C TYR A 618 -21.72 2.07 24.63
N ALA A 619 -20.60 2.24 25.33
CA ALA A 619 -20.01 3.55 25.59
C ALA A 619 -19.56 4.26 24.31
N LEU A 620 -19.10 3.51 23.30
CA LEU A 620 -18.75 4.06 21.99
C LEU A 620 -19.98 4.39 21.14
N MET A 621 -21.03 3.57 21.25
CA MET A 621 -22.20 3.62 20.36
C MET A 621 -23.52 3.50 21.17
N PRO A 622 -23.85 4.46 22.06
CA PRO A 622 -24.99 4.33 22.97
C PRO A 622 -26.35 4.31 22.27
N MET A 623 -26.44 4.78 21.03
CA MET A 623 -27.63 4.76 20.18
C MET A 623 -27.59 3.68 19.10
N ASN A 624 -26.72 2.70 19.21
CA ASN A 624 -26.67 1.55 18.30
C ASN A 624 -27.44 0.37 18.90
N ALA A 625 -28.38 -0.18 18.14
CA ALA A 625 -29.23 -1.28 18.60
C ALA A 625 -28.41 -2.54 18.93
N ALA A 626 -27.47 -2.93 18.04
CA ALA A 626 -26.63 -4.09 18.26
C ALA A 626 -25.69 -3.94 19.48
N ALA A 627 -25.19 -2.72 19.75
CA ALA A 627 -24.37 -2.48 20.95
C ALA A 627 -25.20 -2.55 22.24
N ALA A 628 -26.44 -2.05 22.22
CA ALA A 628 -27.36 -2.16 23.35
C ALA A 628 -27.77 -3.62 23.57
N ASP A 629 -28.07 -4.36 22.51
CA ASP A 629 -28.44 -5.77 22.52
C ASP A 629 -27.30 -6.65 23.06
N ALA A 630 -26.11 -6.55 22.50
CA ALA A 630 -24.94 -7.31 22.92
C ALA A 630 -24.58 -7.03 24.40
N TYR A 631 -24.71 -5.77 24.85
CA TYR A 631 -24.50 -5.46 26.27
C TYR A 631 -25.62 -6.04 27.14
N GLY A 632 -26.87 -6.02 26.69
CA GLY A 632 -28.00 -6.68 27.38
C GLY A 632 -27.79 -8.18 27.51
N ILE A 633 -27.40 -8.88 26.43
CA ILE A 633 -27.06 -10.31 26.44
C ILE A 633 -25.90 -10.59 27.40
N ALA A 634 -24.84 -9.77 27.37
CA ALA A 634 -23.70 -9.91 28.27
C ALA A 634 -24.09 -9.77 29.75
N LEU A 635 -24.98 -8.83 30.09
CA LEU A 635 -25.50 -8.66 31.45
C LEU A 635 -26.35 -9.87 31.87
N ALA A 636 -27.17 -10.40 30.97
CA ALA A 636 -27.96 -11.61 31.22
C ALA A 636 -27.04 -12.82 31.50
N ALA A 637 -26.02 -13.03 30.67
CA ALA A 637 -25.01 -14.08 30.86
C ALA A 637 -24.23 -13.91 32.18
N ASN A 638 -24.11 -12.70 32.70
CA ASN A 638 -23.47 -12.40 33.99
C ASN A 638 -24.45 -12.39 35.18
N GLY A 639 -25.72 -12.72 34.98
CA GLY A 639 -26.76 -12.79 36.01
C GLY A 639 -27.49 -11.47 36.32
N ASP A 640 -27.16 -10.35 35.68
CA ASP A 640 -27.89 -9.08 35.83
C ASP A 640 -29.09 -9.01 34.87
N THR A 641 -30.17 -9.69 35.23
CA THR A 641 -31.39 -9.73 34.42
C THR A 641 -32.14 -8.39 34.37
N ALA A 642 -32.02 -7.53 35.40
CA ALA A 642 -32.68 -6.23 35.44
C ALA A 642 -31.99 -5.26 34.47
N GLY A 643 -30.67 -5.18 34.51
CA GLY A 643 -29.90 -4.36 33.57
C GLY A 643 -30.02 -4.89 32.14
N ALA A 644 -30.01 -6.20 31.94
CA ALA A 644 -30.25 -6.83 30.65
C ALA A 644 -31.58 -6.40 30.03
N ARG A 645 -32.68 -6.49 30.78
CA ARG A 645 -34.02 -6.10 30.32
C ARG A 645 -34.07 -4.64 29.88
N GLN A 646 -33.47 -3.73 30.64
CA GLN A 646 -33.46 -2.29 30.29
C GLN A 646 -32.78 -2.05 28.93
N LEU A 647 -31.65 -2.70 28.70
CA LEU A 647 -30.89 -2.54 27.46
C LEU A 647 -31.55 -3.24 26.26
N LEU A 648 -32.12 -4.44 26.45
CA LEU A 648 -32.84 -5.15 25.40
C LEU A 648 -34.12 -4.43 24.98
N VAL A 649 -34.85 -3.82 25.91
CA VAL A 649 -36.00 -2.93 25.62
C VAL A 649 -35.51 -1.72 24.82
N LYS A 650 -34.37 -1.12 25.19
CA LYS A 650 -33.79 -0.03 24.41
C LYS A 650 -33.41 -0.48 23.01
N ALA A 651 -32.74 -1.64 22.88
CA ALA A 651 -32.33 -2.21 21.59
C ALA A 651 -33.54 -2.43 20.66
N THR A 652 -34.63 -3.01 21.19
CA THR A 652 -35.88 -3.22 20.44
C THR A 652 -36.54 -1.89 20.01
N ARG A 653 -36.43 -0.83 20.81
CA ARG A 653 -36.95 0.50 20.41
C ARG A 653 -36.10 1.13 19.30
N LEU A 654 -34.80 0.89 19.32
CA LEU A 654 -33.86 1.39 18.29
C LEU A 654 -33.99 0.64 16.96
N ALA A 655 -34.33 -0.65 17.00
CA ALA A 655 -34.51 -1.50 15.81
C ALA A 655 -35.80 -2.35 15.97
N PRO A 656 -37.00 -1.76 15.79
CA PRO A 656 -38.28 -2.43 16.07
C PRO A 656 -38.55 -3.60 15.10
N ASP A 657 -37.99 -3.55 13.90
CA ASP A 657 -38.17 -4.56 12.86
C ASP A 657 -37.13 -5.68 12.93
N ASP A 658 -36.18 -5.64 13.87
CA ASP A 658 -35.16 -6.67 14.04
C ASP A 658 -35.69 -7.83 14.90
N GLY A 659 -36.05 -8.93 14.21
CA GLY A 659 -36.60 -10.11 14.84
C GLY A 659 -35.64 -10.82 15.80
N ALA A 660 -34.32 -10.73 15.59
CA ALA A 660 -33.31 -11.32 16.45
C ALA A 660 -33.24 -10.58 17.79
N ILE A 661 -33.14 -9.23 17.76
CA ILE A 661 -33.15 -8.39 18.97
C ILE A 661 -34.46 -8.57 19.76
N ALA A 662 -35.61 -8.61 19.06
CA ALA A 662 -36.89 -8.90 19.70
C ALA A 662 -36.93 -10.34 20.31
N GLY A 663 -36.21 -11.28 19.70
CA GLY A 663 -36.03 -12.65 20.21
C GLY A 663 -35.27 -12.69 21.54
N HIS A 664 -34.16 -11.97 21.63
CA HIS A 664 -33.35 -11.90 22.85
C HIS A 664 -34.13 -11.34 24.05
N LEU A 665 -34.94 -10.30 23.82
CA LEU A 665 -35.82 -9.77 24.88
C LEU A 665 -36.86 -10.79 25.34
N ARG A 666 -37.43 -11.59 24.42
CA ARG A 666 -38.40 -12.66 24.77
C ARG A 666 -37.77 -13.80 25.54
N GLN A 667 -36.51 -14.14 25.25
CA GLN A 667 -35.78 -15.21 25.97
C GLN A 667 -35.46 -14.84 27.42
N LEU A 668 -35.41 -13.54 27.74
CA LEU A 668 -35.13 -13.09 29.09
C LEU A 668 -36.39 -13.18 30.03
N GLY A 669 -37.55 -13.48 29.49
CA GLY A 669 -38.81 -13.62 30.22
C GLY A 669 -39.62 -12.33 30.33
#